data_c7aede450e56ca5a564107098a2c9b36
#
_entry.id   c7aede450e56ca5a564107098a2c9b36
#
_cell.length_a   1.000
_cell.length_b   1.000
_cell.length_c   1.000
_cell.angle_alpha   90.00
_cell.angle_beta   90.00
_cell.angle_gamma   90.00
#
_symmetry.space_group_name_H-M   'P 1'
#
loop_
_entity.id
_entity.type
_entity.pdbx_description
1 polymer ?
#
loop_
_entity_poly.entity_id
_entity_poly.type
_entity_poly.pdbx_seq_one_letter_code
_entity_poly.pdbx_strand_id
1 'polypeptide(L)'
;MNSETLKETEKKSKTVNKSSAKIAKIKPVQKEAIDLSDNASTEASLLESLQIILRINGLERSISSIRDMADVTDGEFGYSDAVSALENLEFSANVGQLRPRKISQGHCPAIIELKGGKTAVLTSVDTNKDYTLYDENADDKFTKYSEKDFRKIYNGGILLIKNRRQQRDSTKNKKVNWFWGSLTQSKWTYAQVILAAAVSNFLGLSSSLFIMVVYDRVVPNQAIESLIALTIGVLIALGFDFLIKMLRANFIDRAGKRADARMSRLIFNQLMTMNLATKNDKSGALASTVREFESLRDFFTSATLVAVVDLPFIFLFIYIISLIGGPLSIIPLICVPIVMLTGILVQPFLANLSVQGMKSGMSKQGVLVETLNGLETIKATGSAGLMRKRFEEASNSQSDLGFRSRMISQFAINSAASVQQFAQIGIIFYGVFLIQDGIVTMGALIAVVILCGRTLAPLSQLANALTRVNSARTAYKSINELMSKRKDGGNTENPLSRPNLKGEVEFKNVSFTYPGANEPTLRDLSFKINPGEKVAILGKMGSGKSTIARLLSGLYEPDVGSILIDGVDIRQIDSADLRRNVGFMLQETWLFSGSVKENIQMGFVQYNDEHILEVAKISGVDEFVRQNPSGYDFQLKERGEGLSGGQRQSINLARSILHKPSLLILDEPTSSMDTATEKIVLD
;
A
#
# COMPACT_ATOMS: atom_id res chain seq x y z
N MET A 1 37.66 -14.50 -42.83
CA MET A 1 37.85 -14.68 -41.35
C MET A 1 36.52 -15.12 -40.77
N ASN A 2 36.43 -16.20 -40.68
CA ASN A 2 35.98 -17.50 -40.18
C ASN A 2 34.75 -17.43 -39.25
N SER A 3 33.71 -18.08 -39.81
CA SER A 3 32.41 -18.35 -39.17
C SER A 3 32.46 -19.32 -37.96
N GLU A 4 33.64 -19.81 -37.60
CA GLU A 4 33.85 -20.75 -36.49
C GLU A 4 33.99 -20.05 -35.12
N THR A 5 34.48 -18.83 -35.07
CA THR A 5 34.68 -18.07 -33.83
C THR A 5 33.36 -17.53 -33.24
N LEU A 6 32.33 -17.40 -34.04
CA LEU A 6 30.99 -16.97 -33.56
C LEU A 6 30.18 -18.13 -32.93
N LYS A 7 30.45 -19.37 -33.34
CA LYS A 7 29.77 -20.56 -32.79
C LYS A 7 30.35 -21.02 -31.44
N GLU A 8 31.59 -20.72 -31.13
CA GLU A 8 32.20 -21.04 -29.83
C GLU A 8 31.75 -20.03 -28.73
N THR A 9 31.55 -18.77 -29.10
CA THR A 9 31.04 -17.75 -28.16
C THR A 9 29.58 -17.98 -27.78
N GLU A 10 28.73 -18.44 -28.71
CA GLU A 10 27.34 -18.81 -28.41
C GLU A 10 27.22 -20.10 -27.58
N LYS A 11 28.16 -21.06 -27.73
CA LYS A 11 28.16 -22.28 -26.93
C LYS A 11 28.63 -22.04 -25.48
N LYS A 12 29.54 -21.10 -25.25
CA LYS A 12 29.95 -20.69 -23.89
C LYS A 12 28.85 -19.84 -23.17
N SER A 13 28.07 -19.05 -23.89
CA SER A 13 26.97 -18.30 -23.33
C SER A 13 25.76 -19.18 -22.92
N LYS A 14 25.54 -20.29 -23.63
CA LYS A 14 24.46 -21.25 -23.29
C LYS A 14 24.79 -22.19 -22.13
N THR A 15 26.09 -22.37 -21.80
CA THR A 15 26.49 -23.21 -20.67
C THR A 15 26.51 -22.47 -19.35
N VAL A 16 26.63 -21.14 -19.35
CA VAL A 16 26.58 -20.32 -18.13
C VAL A 16 25.14 -20.11 -17.64
N ASN A 17 24.13 -20.31 -18.51
CA ASN A 17 22.72 -20.08 -18.17
C ASN A 17 21.97 -21.33 -17.67
N LYS A 18 22.65 -22.47 -17.46
CA LYS A 18 22.04 -23.69 -16.91
C LYS A 18 22.40 -24.03 -15.46
N SER A 19 23.18 -23.17 -14.79
CA SER A 19 23.33 -23.24 -13.33
C SER A 19 22.36 -22.29 -12.60
N SER A 20 21.08 -22.25 -13.02
CA SER A 20 19.99 -21.80 -12.17
C SER A 20 19.94 -22.74 -10.97
N ALA A 21 20.71 -22.40 -9.94
CA ALA A 21 20.76 -23.10 -8.70
C ALA A 21 19.35 -23.41 -8.23
N LYS A 22 19.04 -24.67 -8.00
CA LYS A 22 17.87 -25.10 -7.23
C LYS A 22 17.92 -24.34 -5.92
N ILE A 23 17.16 -23.25 -5.82
CA ILE A 23 16.94 -22.53 -4.57
C ILE A 23 16.33 -23.55 -3.63
N ALA A 24 17.09 -24.00 -2.64
CA ALA A 24 16.58 -24.87 -1.60
C ALA A 24 15.37 -24.15 -1.00
N LYS A 25 14.19 -24.83 -0.99
CA LYS A 25 12.97 -24.29 -0.39
C LYS A 25 13.28 -23.95 1.07
N ILE A 26 13.46 -22.67 1.34
CA ILE A 26 13.54 -22.12 2.70
C ILE A 26 12.15 -22.29 3.28
N LYS A 27 12.01 -23.09 4.34
CA LYS A 27 10.76 -23.14 5.08
C LYS A 27 10.53 -21.75 5.67
N PRO A 28 9.38 -21.09 5.41
CA PRO A 28 9.06 -19.87 6.12
C PRO A 28 8.99 -20.21 7.61
N VAL A 29 9.73 -19.49 8.43
CA VAL A 29 9.61 -19.58 9.89
C VAL A 29 8.20 -19.09 10.23
N GLN A 30 7.36 -19.96 10.78
CA GLN A 30 6.17 -19.52 11.49
C GLN A 30 6.65 -18.53 12.57
N LYS A 31 5.88 -17.46 12.78
CA LYS A 31 6.09 -16.44 13.83
C LYS A 31 6.04 -17.06 15.23
N GLU A 32 7.00 -17.89 15.57
CA GLU A 32 7.34 -18.13 16.98
C GLU A 32 8.39 -17.09 17.33
N ALA A 33 8.04 -16.23 18.26
CA ALA A 33 8.92 -15.22 18.80
C ALA A 33 10.23 -15.88 19.24
N ILE A 34 11.32 -15.49 18.65
CA ILE A 34 12.65 -15.80 19.17
C ILE A 34 12.77 -14.96 20.44
N ASP A 35 12.78 -15.61 21.57
CA ASP A 35 12.95 -15.00 22.89
C ASP A 35 14.38 -14.45 22.98
N LEU A 36 14.52 -13.13 22.83
CA LEU A 36 15.78 -12.39 22.82
C LEU A 36 15.89 -11.57 24.09
N SER A 37 16.34 -12.16 25.17
CA SER A 37 16.54 -11.51 26.46
C SER A 37 17.87 -10.75 26.62
N ASP A 38 18.38 -10.13 25.55
CA ASP A 38 19.52 -9.16 25.62
C ASP A 38 19.37 -8.11 24.51
N ASN A 39 18.28 -7.34 24.59
CA ASN A 39 17.72 -6.63 23.42
C ASN A 39 18.56 -5.43 22.94
N ALA A 40 19.16 -4.63 23.80
CA ALA A 40 19.86 -3.39 23.40
C ALA A 40 21.14 -3.64 22.57
N SER A 41 21.88 -4.71 22.87
CA SER A 41 23.10 -5.05 22.11
C SER A 41 22.79 -5.66 20.74
N THR A 42 21.67 -6.35 20.61
CA THR A 42 21.21 -7.00 19.35
C THR A 42 20.69 -5.98 18.36
N GLU A 43 19.91 -5.00 18.83
CA GLU A 43 19.35 -3.93 18.02
C GLU A 43 20.44 -3.05 17.39
N ALA A 44 21.37 -2.55 18.19
CA ALA A 44 22.47 -1.71 17.71
C ALA A 44 23.31 -2.44 16.65
N SER A 45 23.64 -3.71 16.91
CA SER A 45 24.40 -4.56 15.98
C SER A 45 23.65 -4.83 14.66
N LEU A 46 22.30 -5.01 14.69
CA LEU A 46 21.51 -5.21 13.49
C LEU A 46 21.45 -3.94 12.63
N LEU A 47 21.28 -2.77 13.24
CA LEU A 47 21.27 -1.48 12.55
C LEU A 47 22.63 -1.16 11.89
N GLU A 48 23.73 -1.41 12.62
CA GLU A 48 25.10 -1.29 12.09
C GLU A 48 25.31 -2.22 10.89
N SER A 49 24.93 -3.50 11.03
CA SER A 49 25.02 -4.47 9.94
C SER A 49 24.21 -4.06 8.71
N LEU A 50 23.00 -3.47 8.89
CA LEU A 50 22.21 -2.91 7.80
C LEU A 50 22.88 -1.72 7.15
N GLN A 51 23.45 -0.80 7.92
CA GLN A 51 24.17 0.35 7.39
C GLN A 51 25.38 -0.09 6.54
N ILE A 52 26.13 -1.07 6.99
CA ILE A 52 27.26 -1.65 6.27
C ILE A 52 26.79 -2.27 4.94
N ILE A 53 25.73 -3.08 4.95
CA ILE A 53 25.20 -3.68 3.72
C ILE A 53 24.70 -2.64 2.74
N LEU A 54 24.02 -1.59 3.20
CA LEU A 54 23.58 -0.50 2.35
C LEU A 54 24.76 0.22 1.72
N ARG A 55 25.82 0.50 2.50
CA ARG A 55 27.09 1.09 2.01
C ARG A 55 27.76 0.20 0.95
N ILE A 56 27.82 -1.10 1.15
CA ILE A 56 28.36 -2.07 0.17
C ILE A 56 27.56 -2.01 -1.15
N ASN A 57 26.25 -1.73 -1.08
CA ASN A 57 25.38 -1.58 -2.25
C ASN A 57 25.34 -0.15 -2.83
N GLY A 58 26.20 0.76 -2.39
CA GLY A 58 26.31 2.13 -2.88
C GLY A 58 25.22 3.08 -2.35
N LEU A 59 24.57 2.73 -1.25
CA LEU A 59 23.57 3.55 -0.56
C LEU A 59 24.10 3.94 0.82
N GLU A 60 24.47 5.20 0.99
CA GLU A 60 24.82 5.72 2.31
C GLU A 60 23.55 6.19 3.01
N ARG A 61 23.21 5.56 4.14
CA ARG A 61 22.08 5.91 4.98
C ARG A 61 22.53 5.95 6.45
N SER A 62 22.01 6.91 7.20
CA SER A 62 22.19 6.92 8.64
C SER A 62 21.31 5.87 9.33
N ILE A 63 21.67 5.50 10.55
CA ILE A 63 20.85 4.61 11.39
C ILE A 63 19.45 5.21 11.57
N SER A 64 19.35 6.52 11.73
CA SER A 64 18.08 7.25 11.84
C SER A 64 17.21 7.07 10.58
N SER A 65 17.81 7.23 9.40
CA SER A 65 17.11 7.05 8.13
C SER A 65 16.64 5.61 7.94
N ILE A 66 17.42 4.61 8.38
CA ILE A 66 17.04 3.19 8.33
C ILE A 66 15.83 2.93 9.24
N ARG A 67 15.81 3.51 10.45
CA ARG A 67 14.67 3.38 11.38
C ARG A 67 13.41 4.02 10.85
N ASP A 68 13.50 5.22 10.29
CA ASP A 68 12.34 5.92 9.68
C ASP A 68 11.72 5.14 8.52
N MET A 69 12.50 4.31 7.85
CA MET A 69 12.05 3.47 6.74
C MET A 69 11.47 2.12 7.19
N ALA A 70 11.58 1.80 8.47
CA ALA A 70 11.01 0.58 9.05
C ALA A 70 9.61 0.84 9.61
N ASP A 71 8.72 -0.13 9.51
CA ASP A 71 7.43 -0.11 10.20
C ASP A 71 7.65 -0.55 11.67
N VAL A 72 8.25 0.30 12.50
CA VAL A 72 8.52 -0.02 13.92
C VAL A 72 7.20 -0.09 14.68
N THR A 73 6.85 -1.26 15.19
CA THR A 73 5.58 -1.49 15.90
C THR A 73 5.71 -1.37 17.41
N ASP A 74 6.85 -1.71 18.02
CA ASP A 74 7.00 -1.86 19.47
C ASP A 74 8.24 -1.19 20.08
N GLY A 75 8.80 -0.19 19.41
CA GLY A 75 9.93 0.60 19.94
C GLY A 75 11.32 -0.06 19.79
N GLU A 76 11.44 -1.36 19.73
CA GLU A 76 12.68 -2.09 19.46
C GLU A 76 12.78 -2.49 17.99
N PHE A 77 13.94 -2.24 17.37
CA PHE A 77 14.19 -2.56 15.97
C PHE A 77 14.60 -4.03 15.79
N GLY A 78 13.70 -4.82 15.22
CA GLY A 78 13.90 -6.25 14.99
C GLY A 78 14.13 -6.63 13.52
N TYR A 79 14.22 -7.95 13.26
CA TYR A 79 14.38 -8.48 11.90
C TYR A 79 13.19 -8.19 10.97
N SER A 80 11.97 -8.06 11.51
CA SER A 80 10.77 -7.66 10.74
C SER A 80 10.93 -6.25 10.22
N ASP A 81 11.45 -5.36 11.05
CA ASP A 81 11.65 -3.95 10.74
C ASP A 81 12.81 -3.77 9.76
N ALA A 82 13.86 -4.58 9.92
CA ALA A 82 14.96 -4.66 8.96
C ALA A 82 14.46 -5.07 7.56
N VAL A 83 13.55 -6.05 7.47
CA VAL A 83 12.94 -6.45 6.20
C VAL A 83 12.09 -5.31 5.63
N SER A 84 11.27 -4.66 6.44
CA SER A 84 10.44 -3.53 6.02
C SER A 84 11.29 -2.35 5.52
N ALA A 85 12.34 -1.97 6.26
CA ALA A 85 13.28 -0.93 5.84
C ALA A 85 13.94 -1.25 4.50
N LEU A 86 14.44 -2.49 4.33
CA LEU A 86 15.06 -2.94 3.09
C LEU A 86 14.08 -3.00 1.92
N GLU A 87 12.83 -3.42 2.14
CA GLU A 87 11.79 -3.41 1.11
C GLU A 87 11.43 -1.98 0.66
N ASN A 88 11.37 -1.03 1.58
CA ASN A 88 11.14 0.38 1.28
C ASN A 88 12.31 1.01 0.50
N LEU A 89 13.54 0.50 0.68
CA LEU A 89 14.74 0.85 -0.09
C LEU A 89 14.86 0.07 -1.41
N GLU A 90 13.81 -0.64 -1.83
CA GLU A 90 13.77 -1.46 -3.06
C GLU A 90 14.70 -2.69 -3.05
N PHE A 91 15.08 -3.18 -1.88
CA PHE A 91 15.73 -4.49 -1.75
C PHE A 91 14.68 -5.59 -1.58
N SER A 92 15.05 -6.82 -1.88
CA SER A 92 14.29 -8.00 -1.50
C SER A 92 15.00 -8.63 -0.30
N ALA A 93 14.32 -8.69 0.82
CA ALA A 93 14.86 -9.24 2.05
C ALA A 93 14.02 -10.44 2.54
N ASN A 94 14.68 -11.48 3.04
CA ASN A 94 14.01 -12.64 3.64
C ASN A 94 14.81 -13.14 4.83
N VAL A 95 14.15 -13.31 5.96
CA VAL A 95 14.72 -13.94 7.16
C VAL A 95 14.54 -15.45 7.08
N GLY A 96 15.57 -16.19 7.43
CA GLY A 96 15.52 -17.65 7.44
C GLY A 96 16.60 -18.27 8.31
N GLN A 97 16.57 -19.60 8.44
CA GLN A 97 17.61 -20.36 9.11
C GLN A 97 18.32 -21.24 8.09
N LEU A 98 19.64 -21.14 8.01
CA LEU A 98 20.49 -21.96 7.13
C LEU A 98 21.62 -22.61 7.91
N ARG A 99 21.86 -23.88 7.66
CA ARG A 99 23.07 -24.53 8.20
C ARG A 99 24.31 -24.02 7.48
N PRO A 100 25.48 -23.85 8.14
CA PRO A 100 26.70 -23.32 7.53
C PRO A 100 27.02 -23.94 6.17
N ARG A 101 26.98 -25.25 6.04
CA ARG A 101 27.27 -25.96 4.77
C ARG A 101 26.37 -25.59 3.59
N LYS A 102 25.17 -25.08 3.86
CA LYS A 102 24.20 -24.68 2.82
C LYS A 102 24.37 -23.23 2.36
N ILE A 103 25.15 -22.44 3.08
CA ILE A 103 25.47 -21.07 2.68
C ILE A 103 26.49 -21.13 1.53
N SER A 104 26.25 -20.38 0.48
CA SER A 104 27.08 -20.29 -0.73
C SER A 104 27.22 -18.83 -1.15
N GLN A 105 28.15 -18.54 -2.06
CA GLN A 105 28.37 -17.19 -2.61
C GLN A 105 27.09 -16.55 -3.16
N GLY A 106 26.12 -17.34 -3.66
CA GLY A 106 24.83 -16.81 -4.14
C GLY A 106 23.89 -16.25 -3.05
N HIS A 107 24.25 -16.45 -1.78
CA HIS A 107 23.54 -15.89 -0.62
C HIS A 107 24.18 -14.60 -0.11
N CYS A 108 25.36 -14.23 -0.59
CA CYS A 108 26.11 -13.03 -0.20
C CYS A 108 25.76 -11.81 -1.09
N PRO A 109 25.77 -10.59 -0.53
CA PRO A 109 25.97 -10.26 0.89
C PRO A 109 24.72 -10.57 1.74
N ALA A 110 24.92 -10.97 3.00
CA ALA A 110 23.84 -11.30 3.93
C ALA A 110 24.20 -10.88 5.36
N ILE A 111 23.20 -10.60 6.20
CA ILE A 111 23.41 -10.43 7.64
C ILE A 111 23.20 -11.79 8.30
N ILE A 112 24.14 -12.17 9.16
CA ILE A 112 24.10 -13.42 9.92
C ILE A 112 24.01 -13.12 11.41
N GLU A 113 23.33 -14.01 12.12
CA GLU A 113 23.24 -13.97 13.58
C GLU A 113 24.39 -14.76 14.19
N LEU A 114 25.08 -14.14 15.13
CA LEU A 114 26.16 -14.74 15.90
C LEU A 114 25.64 -15.21 17.26
N LYS A 115 26.34 -16.16 17.87
CA LYS A 115 26.06 -16.57 19.24
C LYS A 115 26.31 -15.37 20.18
N GLY A 116 25.36 -15.14 21.09
CA GLY A 116 25.36 -13.95 21.96
C GLY A 116 24.53 -12.78 21.42
N GLY A 117 23.66 -13.01 20.40
CA GLY A 117 22.69 -12.03 19.92
C GLY A 117 23.23 -10.93 19.01
N LYS A 118 24.52 -10.88 18.74
CA LYS A 118 25.13 -9.93 17.81
C LYS A 118 24.91 -10.37 16.35
N THR A 119 24.93 -9.40 15.43
CA THR A 119 24.88 -9.66 14.00
C THR A 119 26.18 -9.28 13.31
N ALA A 120 26.45 -9.87 12.17
CA ALA A 120 27.62 -9.54 11.34
C ALA A 120 27.26 -9.63 9.85
N VAL A 121 28.00 -8.92 9.01
CA VAL A 121 27.80 -8.93 7.57
C VAL A 121 28.70 -9.99 6.92
N LEU A 122 28.09 -11.00 6.31
CA LEU A 122 28.77 -12.01 5.50
C LEU A 122 28.90 -11.47 4.08
N THR A 123 30.12 -11.17 3.64
CA THR A 123 30.40 -10.56 2.35
C THR A 123 30.67 -11.56 1.25
N SER A 124 31.35 -12.67 1.54
CA SER A 124 31.64 -13.71 0.55
C SER A 124 31.84 -15.09 1.19
N VAL A 125 31.62 -16.12 0.39
CA VAL A 125 31.91 -17.52 0.73
C VAL A 125 32.67 -18.14 -0.42
N ASP A 126 33.91 -18.58 -0.16
CA ASP A 126 34.76 -19.18 -1.16
C ASP A 126 34.39 -20.65 -1.46
N THR A 127 34.91 -21.20 -2.55
CA THR A 127 34.75 -22.60 -2.95
C THR A 127 35.26 -23.57 -1.87
N ASN A 128 36.25 -23.19 -1.10
CA ASN A 128 36.82 -23.94 0.02
C ASN A 128 35.99 -23.87 1.31
N LYS A 129 34.82 -23.17 1.27
CA LYS A 129 33.97 -22.91 2.46
C LYS A 129 34.64 -22.03 3.50
N ASP A 130 35.48 -21.09 3.08
CA ASP A 130 35.92 -19.99 3.92
C ASP A 130 34.90 -18.84 3.85
N TYR A 131 34.55 -18.34 5.04
CA TYR A 131 33.51 -17.31 5.23
C TYR A 131 34.19 -15.99 5.55
N THR A 132 33.95 -14.96 4.74
CA THR A 132 34.48 -13.61 4.95
C THR A 132 33.45 -12.73 5.58
N LEU A 133 33.70 -12.27 6.80
CA LEU A 133 32.86 -11.33 7.53
C LEU A 133 33.46 -9.92 7.44
N TYR A 134 32.59 -8.91 7.41
CA TYR A 134 33.02 -7.52 7.56
C TYR A 134 33.38 -7.27 9.03
N ASP A 135 34.55 -6.69 9.26
CA ASP A 135 35.07 -6.35 10.58
C ASP A 135 35.77 -4.98 10.50
N GLU A 136 35.20 -3.99 11.14
CA GLU A 136 35.71 -2.62 11.09
C GLU A 136 37.10 -2.45 11.75
N ASN A 137 37.45 -3.36 12.66
CA ASN A 137 38.71 -3.34 13.44
C ASN A 137 39.84 -4.12 12.77
N ALA A 138 39.58 -4.83 11.66
CA ALA A 138 40.62 -5.52 10.92
C ALA A 138 41.33 -4.58 9.94
N ASP A 139 42.65 -4.78 9.73
CA ASP A 139 43.48 -3.96 8.82
C ASP A 139 42.89 -3.85 7.40
N ASP A 140 42.31 -4.94 6.89
CA ASP A 140 41.68 -5.03 5.58
C ASP A 140 40.14 -4.88 5.65
N LYS A 141 39.56 -4.53 6.80
CA LYS A 141 38.10 -4.49 7.07
C LYS A 141 37.38 -5.82 6.84
N PHE A 142 38.07 -6.93 6.72
CA PHE A 142 37.51 -8.24 6.48
C PHE A 142 38.28 -9.34 7.25
N THR A 143 37.54 -10.19 7.94
CA THR A 143 38.11 -11.35 8.65
C THR A 143 37.59 -12.63 8.02
N LYS A 144 38.54 -13.56 7.71
CA LYS A 144 38.21 -14.88 7.12
C LYS A 144 38.12 -15.94 8.21
N TYR A 145 37.05 -16.74 8.15
CA TYR A 145 36.81 -17.85 9.06
C TYR A 145 36.73 -19.16 8.30
N SER A 146 37.43 -20.19 8.80
CA SER A 146 37.27 -21.55 8.29
C SER A 146 35.86 -22.11 8.62
N GLU A 147 35.37 -23.15 7.93
CA GLU A 147 34.07 -23.77 8.22
C GLU A 147 33.95 -24.18 9.71
N LYS A 148 35.04 -24.67 10.32
CA LYS A 148 35.06 -25.11 11.72
C LYS A 148 34.88 -23.95 12.69
N ASP A 149 35.54 -22.83 12.44
CA ASP A 149 35.51 -21.67 13.31
C ASP A 149 34.21 -20.88 13.10
N PHE A 150 33.72 -20.77 11.87
CA PHE A 150 32.42 -20.18 11.56
C PHE A 150 31.28 -20.90 12.29
N ARG A 151 31.31 -22.24 12.39
CA ARG A 151 30.32 -23.00 13.15
C ARG A 151 30.30 -22.73 14.66
N LYS A 152 31.44 -22.29 15.22
CA LYS A 152 31.51 -21.95 16.66
C LYS A 152 30.77 -20.66 16.98
N ILE A 153 30.81 -19.70 16.03
CA ILE A 153 30.27 -18.33 16.21
C ILE A 153 28.85 -18.16 15.66
N TYR A 154 28.45 -18.90 14.61
CA TYR A 154 27.17 -18.74 13.92
C TYR A 154 26.01 -19.40 14.69
N ASN A 155 24.88 -18.68 14.84
CA ASN A 155 23.68 -19.14 15.55
C ASN A 155 22.62 -19.81 14.64
N GLY A 156 22.72 -19.64 13.34
CA GLY A 156 21.80 -20.25 12.37
C GLY A 156 20.88 -19.26 11.66
N GLY A 157 20.65 -18.08 12.23
CA GLY A 157 19.83 -17.01 11.65
C GLY A 157 20.54 -16.29 10.51
N ILE A 158 19.85 -16.03 9.41
CA ILE A 158 20.37 -15.31 8.26
C ILE A 158 19.28 -14.42 7.65
N LEU A 159 19.64 -13.16 7.38
CA LEU A 159 18.84 -12.23 6.59
C LEU A 159 19.46 -12.13 5.20
N LEU A 160 18.78 -12.71 4.23
CA LEU A 160 19.20 -12.70 2.83
C LEU A 160 18.73 -11.42 2.17
N ILE A 161 19.65 -10.69 1.52
CA ILE A 161 19.38 -9.39 0.93
C ILE A 161 19.76 -9.43 -0.55
N LYS A 162 18.85 -8.97 -1.40
CA LYS A 162 19.08 -8.90 -2.84
C LYS A 162 18.69 -7.53 -3.37
N ASN A 163 19.62 -6.85 -4.01
CA ASN A 163 19.37 -5.56 -4.61
C ASN A 163 18.53 -5.72 -5.88
N ARG A 164 17.30 -5.16 -5.86
CA ARG A 164 16.41 -5.15 -7.03
C ARG A 164 16.80 -4.08 -8.06
N ARG A 165 17.52 -3.02 -7.66
CA ARG A 165 17.97 -1.96 -8.56
C ARG A 165 18.97 -2.48 -9.59
N GLN A 166 19.95 -3.29 -9.19
CA GLN A 166 20.92 -3.89 -10.11
C GLN A 166 20.29 -4.84 -11.15
N GLN A 167 19.14 -5.42 -10.86
CA GLN A 167 18.39 -6.22 -11.84
C GLN A 167 17.56 -5.38 -12.81
N ARG A 168 17.28 -4.11 -12.48
CA ARG A 168 16.52 -3.18 -13.35
C ARG A 168 17.38 -2.53 -14.41
N ASP A 169 18.65 -2.25 -14.14
CA ASP A 169 19.58 -1.66 -15.12
C ASP A 169 19.85 -2.58 -16.31
N SER A 170 19.64 -3.88 -16.15
CA SER A 170 19.74 -4.87 -17.22
C SER A 170 18.46 -5.07 -18.06
N THR A 171 17.32 -4.54 -17.61
CA THR A 171 16.04 -4.60 -18.35
C THR A 171 15.33 -3.26 -18.27
N LYS A 172 15.50 -2.46 -19.35
CA LYS A 172 14.84 -1.18 -19.63
C LYS A 172 13.69 -0.81 -18.69
N ASN A 173 13.91 0.24 -17.88
CA ASN A 173 12.95 1.25 -17.38
C ASN A 173 11.47 0.82 -17.30
N LYS A 174 11.11 -0.18 -16.51
CA LYS A 174 9.73 -0.38 -16.08
C LYS A 174 9.58 0.18 -14.68
N LYS A 175 9.06 1.41 -14.56
CA LYS A 175 8.44 1.89 -13.31
C LYS A 175 7.53 0.75 -12.83
N VAL A 176 7.87 0.10 -11.71
CA VAL A 176 6.98 -0.91 -11.13
C VAL A 176 5.73 -0.18 -10.70
N ASN A 177 4.67 -0.40 -11.44
CA ASN A 177 3.39 0.21 -11.18
C ASN A 177 2.93 -0.28 -9.80
N TRP A 178 2.75 0.61 -8.83
CA TRP A 178 2.36 0.32 -7.44
C TRP A 178 1.19 -0.67 -7.38
N PHE A 179 0.28 -0.55 -8.33
CA PHE A 179 -0.91 -1.35 -8.47
C PHE A 179 -0.64 -2.71 -9.16
N TRP A 180 -0.17 -2.70 -10.40
CA TRP A 180 0.07 -3.93 -11.18
C TRP A 180 1.17 -4.79 -10.58
N GLY A 181 2.20 -4.17 -9.97
CA GLY A 181 3.27 -4.88 -9.28
C GLY A 181 2.77 -5.69 -8.08
N SER A 182 1.75 -5.19 -7.38
CA SER A 182 1.14 -5.90 -6.24
C SER A 182 0.27 -7.08 -6.69
N LEU A 183 -0.42 -6.97 -7.83
CA LEU A 183 -1.26 -8.04 -8.39
C LEU A 183 -0.45 -9.16 -9.03
N THR A 184 0.64 -8.83 -9.76
CA THR A 184 1.45 -9.83 -10.46
C THR A 184 2.17 -10.81 -9.55
N GLN A 185 2.34 -10.48 -8.27
CA GLN A 185 2.90 -11.41 -7.28
C GLN A 185 1.96 -12.58 -6.96
N SER A 186 0.65 -12.40 -7.14
CA SER A 186 -0.37 -13.43 -6.89
C SER A 186 -0.81 -14.17 -8.15
N LYS A 187 -0.07 -14.05 -9.26
CA LYS A 187 -0.44 -14.66 -10.57
C LYS A 187 -0.75 -16.15 -10.49
N TRP A 188 -0.06 -16.90 -9.62
CA TRP A 188 -0.29 -18.32 -9.42
C TRP A 188 -1.66 -18.60 -8.78
N THR A 189 -2.08 -17.74 -7.84
CA THR A 189 -3.42 -17.83 -7.22
C THR A 189 -4.51 -17.51 -8.24
N TYR A 190 -4.31 -16.51 -9.11
CA TYR A 190 -5.26 -16.23 -10.20
C TYR A 190 -5.34 -17.36 -11.22
N ALA A 191 -4.24 -18.04 -11.53
CA ALA A 191 -4.26 -19.23 -12.38
C ALA A 191 -5.09 -20.36 -11.75
N GLN A 192 -5.00 -20.56 -10.42
CA GLN A 192 -5.85 -21.51 -9.70
C GLN A 192 -7.33 -21.13 -9.75
N VAL A 193 -7.66 -19.84 -9.68
CA VAL A 193 -9.04 -19.33 -9.83
C VAL A 193 -9.60 -19.64 -11.21
N ILE A 194 -8.81 -19.43 -12.27
CA ILE A 194 -9.22 -19.74 -13.65
C ILE A 194 -9.42 -21.26 -13.83
N LEU A 195 -8.52 -22.06 -13.30
CA LEU A 195 -8.65 -23.52 -13.34
C LEU A 195 -9.91 -24.00 -12.60
N ALA A 196 -10.15 -23.47 -11.39
CA ALA A 196 -11.35 -23.76 -10.63
C ALA A 196 -12.63 -23.36 -11.37
N ALA A 197 -12.63 -22.21 -12.08
CA ALA A 197 -13.73 -21.78 -12.93
C ALA A 197 -13.97 -22.76 -14.08
N ALA A 198 -12.90 -23.20 -14.76
CA ALA A 198 -13.01 -24.17 -15.85
C ALA A 198 -13.66 -25.48 -15.38
N VAL A 199 -13.17 -26.03 -14.25
CA VAL A 199 -13.72 -27.28 -13.70
C VAL A 199 -15.17 -27.10 -13.24
N SER A 200 -15.50 -25.98 -12.55
CA SER A 200 -16.88 -25.71 -12.12
C SER A 200 -17.84 -25.55 -13.30
N ASN A 201 -17.44 -24.85 -14.37
CA ASN A 201 -18.27 -24.70 -15.57
C ASN A 201 -18.45 -26.03 -16.31
N PHE A 202 -17.42 -26.89 -16.33
CA PHE A 202 -17.52 -28.24 -16.88
C PHE A 202 -18.46 -29.12 -16.05
N LEU A 203 -18.31 -29.16 -14.72
CA LEU A 203 -19.19 -29.91 -13.83
C LEU A 203 -20.64 -29.42 -13.92
N GLY A 204 -20.82 -28.13 -14.16
CA GLY A 204 -22.14 -27.54 -14.37
C GLY A 204 -22.89 -28.10 -15.60
N LEU A 205 -22.21 -28.62 -16.60
CA LEU A 205 -22.85 -29.28 -17.76
C LEU A 205 -23.56 -30.58 -17.36
N SER A 206 -23.09 -31.25 -16.32
CA SER A 206 -23.62 -32.56 -15.92
C SER A 206 -25.13 -32.53 -15.66
N SER A 207 -25.67 -31.43 -15.09
CA SER A 207 -27.11 -31.30 -14.85
C SER A 207 -27.93 -31.19 -16.11
N SER A 208 -27.44 -30.49 -17.16
CA SER A 208 -28.12 -30.33 -18.42
C SER A 208 -28.09 -31.63 -19.25
N LEU A 209 -26.94 -32.32 -19.24
CA LEU A 209 -26.78 -33.62 -19.91
C LEU A 209 -27.59 -34.72 -19.22
N PHE A 210 -27.67 -34.68 -17.87
CA PHE A 210 -28.52 -35.58 -17.11
C PHE A 210 -29.99 -35.49 -17.56
N ILE A 211 -30.51 -34.27 -17.59
CA ILE A 211 -31.91 -34.05 -18.01
C ILE A 211 -32.12 -34.53 -19.46
N MET A 212 -31.19 -34.24 -20.36
CA MET A 212 -31.25 -34.73 -21.75
C MET A 212 -31.37 -36.24 -21.80
N VAL A 213 -30.47 -36.96 -21.14
CA VAL A 213 -30.47 -38.45 -21.14
C VAL A 213 -31.70 -39.02 -20.44
N VAL A 214 -32.21 -38.39 -19.38
CA VAL A 214 -33.45 -38.82 -18.73
C VAL A 214 -34.64 -38.76 -19.67
N TYR A 215 -34.85 -37.63 -20.38
CA TYR A 215 -35.98 -37.48 -21.27
C TYR A 215 -35.85 -38.29 -22.56
N ASP A 216 -34.63 -38.45 -23.11
CA ASP A 216 -34.44 -39.14 -24.40
C ASP A 216 -34.29 -40.67 -24.26
N ARG A 217 -33.84 -41.18 -23.12
CA ARG A 217 -33.55 -42.63 -22.95
C ARG A 217 -34.24 -43.25 -21.77
N VAL A 218 -34.23 -42.60 -20.59
CA VAL A 218 -34.76 -43.24 -19.36
C VAL A 218 -36.28 -43.27 -19.38
N VAL A 219 -36.94 -42.17 -19.68
CA VAL A 219 -38.40 -42.07 -19.69
C VAL A 219 -39.03 -42.96 -20.78
N PRO A 220 -38.57 -42.97 -22.04
CA PRO A 220 -39.17 -43.85 -23.07
C PRO A 220 -38.97 -45.32 -22.79
N ASN A 221 -37.82 -45.71 -22.21
CA ASN A 221 -37.47 -47.12 -21.99
C ASN A 221 -37.78 -47.60 -20.57
N GLN A 222 -38.37 -46.79 -19.68
CA GLN A 222 -38.64 -47.07 -18.28
C GLN A 222 -37.42 -47.60 -17.52
N ALA A 223 -36.21 -47.13 -17.87
CA ALA A 223 -34.92 -47.63 -17.35
C ALA A 223 -34.60 -47.04 -15.97
N ILE A 224 -35.28 -47.50 -14.89
CA ILE A 224 -35.16 -47.00 -13.52
C ILE A 224 -33.76 -47.20 -12.97
N GLU A 225 -33.10 -48.31 -13.26
CA GLU A 225 -31.72 -48.58 -12.78
C GLU A 225 -30.73 -47.54 -13.33
N SER A 226 -30.87 -47.18 -14.61
CA SER A 226 -30.06 -46.14 -15.24
C SER A 226 -30.33 -44.75 -14.62
N LEU A 227 -31.60 -44.47 -14.24
CA LEU A 227 -31.98 -43.25 -13.59
C LEU A 227 -31.24 -43.08 -12.22
N ILE A 228 -31.24 -44.15 -11.43
CA ILE A 228 -30.59 -44.13 -10.10
C ILE A 228 -29.09 -43.89 -10.26
N ALA A 229 -28.43 -44.63 -11.15
CA ALA A 229 -26.99 -44.45 -11.41
C ALA A 229 -26.63 -43.04 -11.88
N LEU A 230 -27.39 -42.50 -12.86
CA LEU A 230 -27.20 -41.12 -13.35
C LEU A 230 -27.46 -40.08 -12.26
N THR A 231 -28.49 -40.27 -11.44
CA THR A 231 -28.83 -39.35 -10.34
C THR A 231 -27.69 -39.30 -9.32
N ILE A 232 -27.16 -40.46 -8.90
CA ILE A 232 -26.02 -40.52 -7.97
C ILE A 232 -24.80 -39.79 -8.60
N GLY A 233 -24.50 -40.04 -9.88
CA GLY A 233 -23.39 -39.42 -10.58
C GLY A 233 -23.52 -37.89 -10.63
N VAL A 234 -24.70 -37.35 -10.93
CA VAL A 234 -24.96 -35.91 -10.95
C VAL A 234 -24.89 -35.28 -9.56
N LEU A 235 -25.43 -35.97 -8.52
CA LEU A 235 -25.32 -35.50 -7.13
C LEU A 235 -23.86 -35.38 -6.69
N ILE A 236 -23.03 -36.34 -7.04
CA ILE A 236 -21.59 -36.30 -6.77
C ILE A 236 -20.95 -35.10 -7.54
N ALA A 237 -21.27 -34.94 -8.83
CA ALA A 237 -20.74 -33.84 -9.63
C ALA A 237 -21.14 -32.46 -9.06
N LEU A 238 -22.39 -32.29 -8.62
CA LEU A 238 -22.87 -31.07 -7.96
C LEU A 238 -22.21 -30.83 -6.60
N GLY A 239 -21.93 -31.90 -5.84
CA GLY A 239 -21.17 -31.83 -4.60
C GLY A 239 -19.74 -31.29 -4.84
N PHE A 240 -19.06 -31.81 -5.87
CA PHE A 240 -17.75 -31.30 -6.27
C PHE A 240 -17.82 -29.86 -6.82
N ASP A 241 -18.82 -29.50 -7.59
CA ASP A 241 -19.03 -28.12 -8.07
C ASP A 241 -19.18 -27.14 -6.91
N PHE A 242 -19.98 -27.51 -5.90
CA PHE A 242 -20.12 -26.70 -4.67
C PHE A 242 -18.78 -26.51 -3.97
N LEU A 243 -18.02 -27.60 -3.78
CA LEU A 243 -16.73 -27.55 -3.11
C LEU A 243 -15.72 -26.66 -3.87
N ILE A 244 -15.68 -26.80 -5.21
CA ILE A 244 -14.80 -26.01 -6.07
C ILE A 244 -15.18 -24.52 -6.04
N LYS A 245 -16.47 -24.19 -6.05
CA LYS A 245 -16.93 -22.80 -5.89
C LYS A 245 -16.50 -22.19 -4.56
N MET A 246 -16.55 -22.96 -3.48
CA MET A 246 -16.10 -22.54 -2.16
C MET A 246 -14.58 -22.33 -2.12
N LEU A 247 -13.80 -23.26 -2.71
CA LEU A 247 -12.35 -23.11 -2.86
C LEU A 247 -11.97 -21.89 -3.71
N ARG A 248 -12.69 -21.66 -4.83
CA ARG A 248 -12.49 -20.52 -5.70
C ARG A 248 -12.68 -19.20 -4.96
N ALA A 249 -13.77 -19.07 -4.19
CA ALA A 249 -14.01 -17.90 -3.35
C ALA A 249 -12.87 -17.66 -2.36
N ASN A 250 -12.42 -18.69 -1.66
CA ASN A 250 -11.32 -18.62 -0.71
C ASN A 250 -9.99 -18.19 -1.36
N PHE A 251 -9.69 -18.66 -2.58
CA PHE A 251 -8.48 -18.24 -3.32
C PHE A 251 -8.53 -16.76 -3.70
N ILE A 252 -9.69 -16.26 -4.14
CA ILE A 252 -9.88 -14.85 -4.48
C ILE A 252 -9.70 -13.98 -3.24
N ASP A 253 -10.33 -14.34 -2.13
CA ASP A 253 -10.25 -13.60 -0.87
C ASP A 253 -8.82 -13.55 -0.31
N ARG A 254 -8.09 -14.68 -0.34
CA ARG A 254 -6.69 -14.71 0.10
C ARG A 254 -5.78 -13.86 -0.79
N ALA A 255 -5.98 -13.89 -2.12
CA ALA A 255 -5.23 -13.06 -3.04
C ALA A 255 -5.53 -11.57 -2.80
N GLY A 256 -6.81 -11.23 -2.63
CA GLY A 256 -7.28 -9.89 -2.33
C GLY A 256 -6.70 -9.34 -1.03
N LYS A 257 -6.75 -10.10 0.07
CA LYS A 257 -6.21 -9.69 1.38
C LYS A 257 -4.71 -9.34 1.33
N ARG A 258 -3.91 -10.14 0.58
CA ARG A 258 -2.47 -9.87 0.43
C ARG A 258 -2.20 -8.61 -0.39
N ALA A 259 -2.96 -8.42 -1.48
CA ALA A 259 -2.85 -7.24 -2.31
C ALA A 259 -3.29 -5.98 -1.55
N ASP A 260 -4.39 -6.06 -0.79
CA ASP A 260 -4.93 -5.00 0.06
C ASP A 260 -3.90 -4.49 1.08
N ALA A 261 -3.36 -5.37 1.91
CA ALA A 261 -2.39 -5.00 2.94
C ALA A 261 -1.16 -4.29 2.34
N ARG A 262 -0.68 -4.75 1.19
CA ARG A 262 0.48 -4.14 0.52
C ARG A 262 0.15 -2.78 -0.09
N MET A 263 -0.98 -2.66 -0.80
CA MET A 263 -1.37 -1.42 -1.43
C MET A 263 -1.71 -0.35 -0.40
N SER A 264 -2.42 -0.70 0.69
CA SER A 264 -2.69 0.21 1.81
C SER A 264 -1.41 0.77 2.42
N ARG A 265 -0.40 -0.08 2.65
CA ARG A 265 0.92 0.38 3.13
C ARG A 265 1.58 1.34 2.15
N LEU A 266 1.59 1.03 0.85
CA LEU A 266 2.19 1.91 -0.16
C LEU A 266 1.51 3.28 -0.26
N ILE A 267 0.17 3.31 -0.17
CA ILE A 267 -0.62 4.54 -0.20
C ILE A 267 -0.35 5.37 1.06
N PHE A 268 -0.34 4.73 2.23
CA PHE A 268 -0.08 5.42 3.48
C PHE A 268 1.36 5.97 3.53
N ASN A 269 2.35 5.18 3.09
CA ASN A 269 3.73 5.66 2.95
C ASN A 269 3.85 6.86 2.01
N GLN A 270 3.11 6.85 0.89
CA GLN A 270 3.09 7.99 -0.02
C GLN A 270 2.51 9.26 0.64
N LEU A 271 1.46 9.10 1.47
CA LEU A 271 0.89 10.22 2.24
C LEU A 271 1.88 10.81 3.24
N MET A 272 2.63 9.94 3.93
CA MET A 272 3.62 10.36 4.93
C MET A 272 4.86 11.01 4.31
N THR A 273 5.21 10.62 3.09
CA THR A 273 6.42 11.11 2.41
C THR A 273 6.16 12.15 1.33
N MET A 274 4.91 12.52 1.06
CA MET A 274 4.62 13.53 0.04
C MET A 274 4.97 14.94 0.51
N ASN A 275 5.54 15.74 -0.39
CA ASN A 275 5.88 17.14 -0.14
C ASN A 275 4.62 17.98 0.13
N LEU A 276 4.63 18.76 1.20
CA LEU A 276 3.50 19.60 1.62
C LEU A 276 3.11 20.64 0.57
N ALA A 277 4.05 21.13 -0.25
CA ALA A 277 3.75 22.04 -1.35
C ALA A 277 2.81 21.42 -2.41
N THR A 278 2.78 20.08 -2.51
CA THR A 278 1.88 19.37 -3.43
C THR A 278 0.50 19.05 -2.81
N LYS A 279 0.28 19.45 -1.56
CA LYS A 279 -1.00 19.27 -0.84
C LYS A 279 -2.00 20.36 -1.24
N ASN A 280 -2.49 20.30 -2.49
CA ASN A 280 -3.51 21.25 -2.97
C ASN A 280 -4.92 20.92 -2.46
N ASP A 281 -5.15 19.71 -1.92
CA ASP A 281 -6.45 19.22 -1.54
C ASP A 281 -6.71 19.44 -0.04
N LYS A 282 -7.97 19.74 0.30
CA LYS A 282 -8.44 19.77 1.69
C LYS A 282 -8.25 18.40 2.34
N SER A 283 -7.94 18.35 3.62
CA SER A 283 -7.69 17.10 4.37
C SER A 283 -8.83 16.08 4.24
N GLY A 284 -10.10 16.55 4.21
CA GLY A 284 -11.25 15.69 3.98
C GLY A 284 -11.29 15.07 2.57
N ALA A 285 -10.80 15.78 1.54
CA ALA A 285 -10.72 15.25 0.20
C ALA A 285 -9.63 14.17 0.08
N LEU A 286 -8.47 14.36 0.73
CA LEU A 286 -7.42 13.34 0.81
C LEU A 286 -7.89 12.09 1.54
N ALA A 287 -8.57 12.26 2.70
CA ALA A 287 -9.17 11.14 3.42
C ALA A 287 -10.19 10.37 2.56
N SER A 288 -11.01 11.08 1.78
CA SER A 288 -11.95 10.48 0.83
C SER A 288 -11.19 9.70 -0.28
N THR A 289 -10.10 10.27 -0.81
CA THR A 289 -9.28 9.58 -1.84
C THR A 289 -8.70 8.27 -1.31
N VAL A 290 -8.24 8.25 -0.06
CA VAL A 290 -7.76 7.00 0.58
C VAL A 290 -8.89 6.00 0.76
N ARG A 291 -10.07 6.45 1.17
CA ARG A 291 -11.26 5.59 1.31
C ARG A 291 -11.70 5.01 -0.02
N GLU A 292 -11.54 5.73 -1.13
CA GLU A 292 -11.83 5.21 -2.47
C GLU A 292 -10.98 3.99 -2.85
N PHE A 293 -9.85 3.76 -2.14
CA PHE A 293 -9.10 2.52 -2.28
C PHE A 293 -9.93 1.28 -1.95
N GLU A 294 -10.93 1.39 -1.04
CA GLU A 294 -11.85 0.31 -0.74
C GLU A 294 -12.65 -0.11 -1.99
N SER A 295 -13.09 0.85 -2.80
CA SER A 295 -13.79 0.57 -4.07
C SER A 295 -12.88 -0.18 -5.05
N LEU A 296 -11.59 0.16 -5.09
CA LEU A 296 -10.60 -0.53 -5.90
C LEU A 296 -10.34 -1.96 -5.37
N ARG A 297 -10.19 -2.13 -4.06
CA ARG A 297 -10.05 -3.44 -3.40
C ARG A 297 -11.25 -4.33 -3.69
N ASP A 298 -12.46 -3.80 -3.50
CA ASP A 298 -13.70 -4.55 -3.65
C ASP A 298 -13.89 -5.07 -5.08
N PHE A 299 -13.37 -4.35 -6.08
CA PHE A 299 -13.34 -4.85 -7.45
C PHE A 299 -12.56 -6.15 -7.59
N PHE A 300 -11.40 -6.27 -6.95
CA PHE A 300 -10.53 -7.47 -7.06
C PHE A 300 -10.91 -8.62 -6.13
N THR A 301 -11.65 -8.34 -5.06
CA THR A 301 -12.09 -9.34 -4.07
C THR A 301 -13.53 -9.80 -4.29
N SER A 302 -14.27 -9.15 -5.21
CA SER A 302 -15.70 -9.36 -5.36
C SER A 302 -16.07 -10.38 -6.43
N ALA A 303 -17.36 -10.73 -6.44
CA ALA A 303 -18.01 -11.51 -7.48
C ALA A 303 -17.80 -10.95 -8.92
N THR A 304 -17.35 -9.68 -9.04
CA THR A 304 -17.02 -9.05 -10.32
C THR A 304 -15.89 -9.77 -11.04
N LEU A 305 -14.83 -10.14 -10.32
CA LEU A 305 -13.71 -10.89 -10.90
C LEU A 305 -14.19 -12.28 -11.34
N VAL A 306 -15.09 -12.90 -10.56
CA VAL A 306 -15.71 -14.19 -10.89
C VAL A 306 -16.47 -14.08 -12.21
N ALA A 307 -17.31 -13.06 -12.37
CA ALA A 307 -18.07 -12.84 -13.59
C ALA A 307 -17.16 -12.64 -14.82
N VAL A 308 -16.08 -11.87 -14.68
CA VAL A 308 -15.11 -11.64 -15.76
C VAL A 308 -14.38 -12.94 -16.16
N VAL A 309 -14.04 -13.79 -15.20
CA VAL A 309 -13.39 -15.09 -15.47
C VAL A 309 -14.35 -16.07 -16.15
N ASP A 310 -15.65 -15.93 -15.89
CA ASP A 310 -16.67 -16.80 -16.50
C ASP A 310 -17.07 -16.40 -17.94
N LEU A 311 -16.80 -15.15 -18.38
CA LEU A 311 -17.11 -14.68 -19.73
C LEU A 311 -16.57 -15.56 -20.88
N PRO A 312 -15.33 -16.04 -20.88
CA PRO A 312 -14.81 -16.90 -21.95
C PRO A 312 -15.60 -18.21 -22.12
N PHE A 313 -16.22 -18.71 -21.04
CA PHE A 313 -16.99 -19.97 -21.08
C PHE A 313 -18.31 -19.83 -21.81
N ILE A 314 -18.78 -18.60 -22.10
CA ILE A 314 -19.94 -18.36 -22.96
C ILE A 314 -19.74 -19.02 -24.33
N PHE A 315 -18.56 -18.88 -24.93
CA PHE A 315 -18.23 -19.51 -26.22
C PHE A 315 -18.24 -21.02 -26.11
N LEU A 316 -17.74 -21.59 -25.03
CA LEU A 316 -17.80 -23.03 -24.76
C LEU A 316 -19.24 -23.54 -24.70
N PHE A 317 -20.10 -22.81 -23.95
CA PHE A 317 -21.53 -23.22 -23.84
C PHE A 317 -22.25 -23.09 -25.17
N ILE A 318 -22.04 -22.05 -25.98
CA ILE A 318 -22.62 -21.91 -27.33
C ILE A 318 -22.15 -23.06 -28.23
N TYR A 319 -20.88 -23.45 -28.17
CA TYR A 319 -20.35 -24.58 -28.89
C TYR A 319 -21.03 -25.89 -28.48
N ILE A 320 -21.23 -26.14 -27.20
CA ILE A 320 -21.93 -27.33 -26.69
C ILE A 320 -23.42 -27.31 -27.12
N ILE A 321 -24.07 -26.14 -27.06
CA ILE A 321 -25.45 -25.99 -27.56
C ILE A 321 -25.52 -26.36 -29.02
N SER A 322 -24.53 -25.98 -29.85
CA SER A 322 -24.51 -26.32 -31.29
C SER A 322 -24.31 -27.81 -31.51
N LEU A 323 -23.60 -28.52 -30.66
CA LEU A 323 -23.44 -29.99 -30.76
C LEU A 323 -24.71 -30.75 -30.35
N ILE A 324 -25.47 -30.25 -29.38
CA ILE A 324 -26.66 -30.92 -28.83
C ILE A 324 -27.93 -30.57 -29.61
N GLY A 325 -28.11 -29.27 -29.86
CA GLY A 325 -29.35 -28.72 -30.45
C GLY A 325 -29.19 -28.18 -31.84
N GLY A 326 -28.02 -28.32 -32.49
CA GLY A 326 -27.77 -27.87 -33.85
C GLY A 326 -28.20 -26.43 -34.11
N PRO A 327 -29.26 -26.19 -34.95
CA PRO A 327 -29.72 -24.85 -35.31
C PRO A 327 -30.18 -23.98 -34.15
N LEU A 328 -30.56 -24.56 -32.97
CA LEU A 328 -30.98 -23.83 -31.80
C LEU A 328 -29.87 -22.92 -31.23
N SER A 329 -28.61 -23.19 -31.54
CA SER A 329 -27.46 -22.39 -31.13
C SER A 329 -27.45 -20.97 -31.72
N ILE A 330 -28.19 -20.72 -32.79
CA ILE A 330 -28.31 -19.39 -33.42
C ILE A 330 -28.94 -18.39 -32.45
N ILE A 331 -29.89 -18.82 -31.62
CA ILE A 331 -30.62 -17.93 -30.68
C ILE A 331 -29.67 -17.32 -29.62
N PRO A 332 -28.93 -18.11 -28.81
CA PRO A 332 -27.99 -17.51 -27.88
C PRO A 332 -26.85 -16.78 -28.58
N LEU A 333 -26.44 -17.21 -29.78
CA LEU A 333 -25.42 -16.53 -30.59
C LEU A 333 -25.85 -15.10 -30.96
N ILE A 334 -27.13 -14.85 -31.25
CA ILE A 334 -27.68 -13.51 -31.52
C ILE A 334 -27.91 -12.74 -30.21
N CYS A 335 -28.37 -13.40 -29.16
CA CYS A 335 -28.69 -12.73 -27.89
C CYS A 335 -27.43 -12.22 -27.16
N VAL A 336 -26.28 -12.92 -27.23
CA VAL A 336 -25.03 -12.49 -26.61
C VAL A 336 -24.59 -11.10 -27.12
N PRO A 337 -24.46 -10.82 -28.42
CA PRO A 337 -24.16 -9.49 -28.93
C PRO A 337 -25.17 -8.42 -28.52
N ILE A 338 -26.46 -8.73 -28.45
CA ILE A 338 -27.51 -7.77 -28.06
C ILE A 338 -27.28 -7.33 -26.60
N VAL A 339 -27.04 -8.29 -25.69
CA VAL A 339 -26.76 -7.96 -24.28
C VAL A 339 -25.42 -7.22 -24.14
N MET A 340 -24.40 -7.60 -24.90
CA MET A 340 -23.12 -6.87 -24.89
C MET A 340 -23.28 -5.44 -25.41
N LEU A 341 -24.09 -5.22 -26.44
CA LEU A 341 -24.36 -3.89 -27.00
C LEU A 341 -25.07 -2.99 -25.98
N THR A 342 -26.07 -3.50 -25.25
CA THR A 342 -26.73 -2.74 -24.17
C THR A 342 -25.72 -2.33 -23.08
N GLY A 343 -24.81 -3.23 -22.70
CA GLY A 343 -23.73 -2.94 -21.74
C GLY A 343 -22.80 -1.84 -22.25
N ILE A 344 -22.38 -1.91 -23.51
CA ILE A 344 -21.48 -0.92 -24.14
C ILE A 344 -22.17 0.45 -24.25
N LEU A 345 -23.45 0.52 -24.61
CA LEU A 345 -24.21 1.77 -24.72
C LEU A 345 -24.41 2.46 -23.35
N VAL A 346 -24.57 1.70 -22.30
CA VAL A 346 -24.75 2.21 -20.93
C VAL A 346 -23.42 2.67 -20.29
N GLN A 347 -22.29 2.13 -20.72
CA GLN A 347 -20.96 2.36 -20.18
C GLN A 347 -20.56 3.84 -20.04
N PRO A 348 -20.68 4.72 -21.07
CA PRO A 348 -20.24 6.12 -20.95
C PRO A 348 -21.06 6.90 -19.94
N PHE A 349 -22.35 6.59 -19.80
CA PHE A 349 -23.22 7.25 -18.80
C PHE A 349 -22.80 6.85 -17.38
N LEU A 350 -22.58 5.57 -17.13
CA LEU A 350 -22.11 5.08 -15.83
C LEU A 350 -20.70 5.62 -15.49
N ALA A 351 -19.81 5.72 -16.45
CA ALA A 351 -18.47 6.27 -16.25
C ALA A 351 -18.53 7.75 -15.83
N ASN A 352 -19.36 8.56 -16.48
CA ASN A 352 -19.54 9.97 -16.14
C ASN A 352 -20.17 10.14 -14.75
N LEU A 353 -21.22 9.38 -14.45
CA LEU A 353 -21.86 9.40 -13.13
C LEU A 353 -20.93 8.94 -12.01
N SER A 354 -20.04 7.98 -12.27
CA SER A 354 -19.03 7.54 -11.31
C SER A 354 -18.06 8.68 -10.94
N VAL A 355 -17.57 9.44 -11.94
CA VAL A 355 -16.69 10.60 -11.72
C VAL A 355 -17.41 11.70 -10.93
N GLN A 356 -18.65 12.03 -11.32
CA GLN A 356 -19.44 13.06 -10.63
C GLN A 356 -19.78 12.62 -9.20
N GLY A 357 -20.18 11.35 -9.00
CA GLY A 357 -20.50 10.78 -7.70
C GLY A 357 -19.29 10.80 -6.75
N MET A 358 -18.09 10.50 -7.26
CA MET A 358 -16.86 10.62 -6.48
C MET A 358 -16.60 12.08 -6.04
N LYS A 359 -16.70 13.05 -6.94
CA LYS A 359 -16.51 14.48 -6.61
C LYS A 359 -17.53 14.95 -5.56
N SER A 360 -18.79 14.57 -5.71
CA SER A 360 -19.84 14.90 -4.75
C SER A 360 -19.61 14.23 -3.39
N GLY A 361 -19.16 12.98 -3.37
CA GLY A 361 -18.74 12.26 -2.16
C GLY A 361 -17.59 12.96 -1.43
N MET A 362 -16.56 13.40 -2.16
CA MET A 362 -15.44 14.18 -1.62
C MET A 362 -15.92 15.50 -1.01
N SER A 363 -16.83 16.21 -1.68
CA SER A 363 -17.43 17.46 -1.17
C SER A 363 -18.19 17.23 0.13
N LYS A 364 -19.07 16.23 0.18
CA LYS A 364 -19.83 15.86 1.38
C LYS A 364 -18.90 15.51 2.55
N GLN A 365 -17.88 14.69 2.30
CA GLN A 365 -16.90 14.34 3.33
C GLN A 365 -16.11 15.56 3.80
N GLY A 366 -15.78 16.47 2.87
CA GLY A 366 -15.12 17.74 3.20
C GLY A 366 -15.94 18.59 4.15
N VAL A 367 -17.24 18.79 3.86
CA VAL A 367 -18.16 19.53 4.73
C VAL A 367 -18.30 18.87 6.10
N LEU A 368 -18.37 17.53 6.15
CA LEU A 368 -18.45 16.80 7.42
C LEU A 368 -17.22 17.03 8.29
N VAL A 369 -16.01 16.85 7.73
CA VAL A 369 -14.75 17.06 8.45
C VAL A 369 -14.60 18.52 8.89
N GLU A 370 -14.94 19.49 8.03
CA GLU A 370 -14.92 20.91 8.37
C GLU A 370 -15.90 21.22 9.53
N THR A 371 -17.09 20.65 9.51
CA THR A 371 -18.11 20.82 10.56
C THR A 371 -17.64 20.23 11.90
N LEU A 372 -17.06 19.02 11.89
CA LEU A 372 -16.57 18.37 13.11
C LEU A 372 -15.37 19.13 13.70
N ASN A 373 -14.44 19.58 12.86
CA ASN A 373 -13.27 20.34 13.29
C ASN A 373 -13.64 21.74 13.83
N GLY A 374 -14.70 22.36 13.31
CA GLY A 374 -15.16 23.68 13.71
C GLY A 374 -16.39 23.68 14.62
N LEU A 375 -16.73 22.53 15.27
CA LEU A 375 -17.99 22.36 15.99
C LEU A 375 -18.19 23.38 17.12
N GLU A 376 -17.16 23.68 17.86
CA GLU A 376 -17.16 24.68 18.92
C GLU A 376 -17.47 26.08 18.38
N THR A 377 -16.78 26.47 17.32
CA THR A 377 -17.03 27.76 16.65
C THR A 377 -18.44 27.85 16.08
N ILE A 378 -18.93 26.76 15.45
CA ILE A 378 -20.29 26.70 14.89
C ILE A 378 -21.33 26.88 15.97
N LYS A 379 -21.13 26.26 17.15
CA LYS A 379 -22.04 26.43 18.30
C LYS A 379 -21.95 27.82 18.89
N ALA A 380 -20.76 28.36 19.07
CA ALA A 380 -20.54 29.69 19.63
C ALA A 380 -21.11 30.82 18.75
N THR A 381 -21.03 30.65 17.44
CA THR A 381 -21.53 31.66 16.46
C THR A 381 -22.98 31.43 16.02
N GLY A 382 -23.63 30.37 16.47
CA GLY A 382 -24.99 30.02 16.01
C GLY A 382 -25.09 29.60 14.53
N SER A 383 -23.96 29.25 13.88
CA SER A 383 -23.88 28.97 12.44
C SER A 383 -24.36 27.57 12.05
N ALA A 384 -24.99 26.82 12.96
CA ALA A 384 -25.44 25.43 12.72
C ALA A 384 -26.38 25.29 11.50
N GLY A 385 -27.27 26.28 11.27
CA GLY A 385 -28.15 26.29 10.11
C GLY A 385 -27.42 26.34 8.78
N LEU A 386 -26.35 27.14 8.68
CA LEU A 386 -25.54 27.25 7.48
C LEU A 386 -24.83 25.91 7.14
N MET A 387 -24.23 25.28 8.16
CA MET A 387 -23.51 24.02 7.96
C MET A 387 -24.46 22.85 7.65
N ARG A 388 -25.65 22.84 8.28
CA ARG A 388 -26.70 21.89 7.94
C ARG A 388 -27.11 22.00 6.47
N LYS A 389 -27.37 23.22 6.00
CA LYS A 389 -27.73 23.47 4.60
C LYS A 389 -26.66 23.00 3.63
N ARG A 390 -25.37 23.33 3.89
CA ARG A 390 -24.24 22.87 3.06
C ARG A 390 -24.14 21.33 3.01
N PHE A 391 -24.33 20.68 4.15
CA PHE A 391 -24.31 19.21 4.22
C PHE A 391 -25.48 18.58 3.47
N GLU A 392 -26.70 19.14 3.62
CA GLU A 392 -27.91 18.69 2.92
C GLU A 392 -27.74 18.83 1.39
N GLU A 393 -27.24 19.96 0.90
CA GLU A 393 -26.98 20.19 -0.51
C GLU A 393 -25.97 19.16 -1.07
N ALA A 394 -24.86 18.95 -0.38
CA ALA A 394 -23.86 17.95 -0.77
C ALA A 394 -24.41 16.51 -0.70
N SER A 395 -25.22 16.19 0.32
CA SER A 395 -25.86 14.90 0.49
C SER A 395 -26.91 14.60 -0.58
N ASN A 396 -27.75 15.60 -0.91
CA ASN A 396 -28.78 15.49 -1.95
C ASN A 396 -28.13 15.30 -3.32
N SER A 397 -27.08 16.08 -3.65
CA SER A 397 -26.32 15.91 -4.88
C SER A 397 -25.74 14.48 -5.02
N GLN A 398 -25.15 13.93 -3.94
CA GLN A 398 -24.65 12.57 -3.94
C GLN A 398 -25.76 11.52 -4.11
N SER A 399 -26.90 11.74 -3.44
CA SER A 399 -28.07 10.86 -3.51
C SER A 399 -28.67 10.81 -4.92
N ASP A 400 -28.82 11.96 -5.57
CA ASP A 400 -29.37 12.08 -6.93
C ASP A 400 -28.46 11.39 -7.95
N LEU A 401 -27.16 11.58 -7.86
CA LEU A 401 -26.18 10.90 -8.72
C LEU A 401 -26.21 9.38 -8.47
N GLY A 402 -26.31 8.96 -7.22
CA GLY A 402 -26.45 7.56 -6.84
C GLY A 402 -27.76 6.94 -7.37
N PHE A 403 -28.88 7.68 -7.30
CA PHE A 403 -30.15 7.23 -7.86
C PHE A 403 -30.05 7.04 -9.37
N ARG A 404 -29.53 8.03 -10.12
CA ARG A 404 -29.35 7.94 -11.57
C ARG A 404 -28.46 6.78 -11.96
N SER A 405 -27.36 6.57 -11.23
CA SER A 405 -26.44 5.45 -11.47
C SER A 405 -27.13 4.10 -11.28
N ARG A 406 -27.91 3.95 -10.17
CA ARG A 406 -28.70 2.73 -9.93
C ARG A 406 -29.76 2.50 -10.97
N MET A 407 -30.50 3.53 -11.41
CA MET A 407 -31.52 3.41 -12.46
C MET A 407 -30.93 2.91 -13.78
N ILE A 408 -29.81 3.48 -14.20
CA ILE A 408 -29.14 3.05 -15.45
C ILE A 408 -28.59 1.62 -15.31
N SER A 409 -27.99 1.28 -14.17
CA SER A 409 -27.52 -0.09 -13.90
C SER A 409 -28.67 -1.09 -13.90
N GLN A 410 -29.79 -0.75 -13.25
CA GLN A 410 -30.98 -1.59 -13.19
C GLN A 410 -31.63 -1.79 -14.58
N PHE A 411 -31.63 -0.74 -15.40
CA PHE A 411 -32.07 -0.86 -16.79
C PHE A 411 -31.23 -1.89 -17.56
N ALA A 412 -29.90 -1.82 -17.44
CA ALA A 412 -29.01 -2.78 -18.11
C ALA A 412 -29.22 -4.21 -17.60
N ILE A 413 -29.38 -4.40 -16.27
CA ILE A 413 -29.64 -5.73 -15.69
C ILE A 413 -30.97 -6.30 -16.17
N ASN A 414 -32.04 -5.49 -16.11
CA ASN A 414 -33.37 -5.93 -16.52
C ASN A 414 -33.43 -6.20 -18.02
N SER A 415 -32.73 -5.40 -18.84
CA SER A 415 -32.63 -5.65 -20.30
C SER A 415 -31.95 -6.99 -20.58
N ALA A 416 -30.85 -7.30 -19.89
CA ALA A 416 -30.16 -8.58 -20.04
C ALA A 416 -31.03 -9.76 -19.60
N ALA A 417 -31.74 -9.63 -18.48
CA ALA A 417 -32.69 -10.64 -17.99
C ALA A 417 -33.86 -10.87 -18.96
N SER A 418 -34.42 -9.79 -19.52
CA SER A 418 -35.48 -9.89 -20.54
C SER A 418 -35.00 -10.57 -21.81
N VAL A 419 -33.81 -10.24 -22.31
CA VAL A 419 -33.20 -10.92 -23.45
C VAL A 419 -33.02 -12.42 -23.16
N GLN A 420 -32.62 -12.78 -21.96
CA GLN A 420 -32.49 -14.18 -21.55
C GLN A 420 -33.84 -14.90 -21.58
N GLN A 421 -34.91 -14.28 -21.08
CA GLN A 421 -36.27 -14.86 -21.16
C GLN A 421 -36.77 -15.00 -22.58
N PHE A 422 -36.58 -13.97 -23.40
CA PHE A 422 -36.92 -14.06 -24.84
C PHE A 422 -36.12 -15.16 -25.57
N ALA A 423 -34.85 -15.32 -25.22
CA ALA A 423 -34.02 -16.40 -25.78
C ALA A 423 -34.59 -17.79 -25.41
N GLN A 424 -35.01 -17.98 -24.16
CA GLN A 424 -35.62 -19.25 -23.71
C GLN A 424 -36.94 -19.54 -24.43
N ILE A 425 -37.80 -18.53 -24.55
CA ILE A 425 -39.07 -18.68 -25.29
C ILE A 425 -38.79 -18.98 -26.79
N GLY A 426 -37.84 -18.26 -27.38
CA GLY A 426 -37.47 -18.46 -28.79
C GLY A 426 -36.89 -19.86 -29.03
N ILE A 427 -36.07 -20.40 -28.12
CA ILE A 427 -35.53 -21.77 -28.19
C ILE A 427 -36.67 -22.78 -28.15
N ILE A 428 -37.64 -22.60 -27.21
CA ILE A 428 -38.80 -23.51 -27.15
C ILE A 428 -39.63 -23.43 -28.40
N PHE A 429 -39.96 -22.22 -28.82
CA PHE A 429 -40.79 -22.00 -30.03
C PHE A 429 -40.15 -22.63 -31.27
N TYR A 430 -38.90 -22.31 -31.57
CA TYR A 430 -38.20 -22.86 -32.76
C TYR A 430 -37.91 -24.36 -32.60
N GLY A 431 -37.60 -24.80 -31.37
CA GLY A 431 -37.30 -26.19 -31.05
C GLY A 431 -38.47 -27.14 -31.30
N VAL A 432 -39.73 -26.69 -31.09
CA VAL A 432 -40.92 -27.53 -31.42
C VAL A 432 -40.97 -27.86 -32.89
N PHE A 433 -40.67 -26.92 -33.79
CA PHE A 433 -40.64 -27.21 -35.24
C PHE A 433 -39.50 -28.17 -35.58
N LEU A 434 -38.33 -28.01 -34.98
CA LEU A 434 -37.20 -28.91 -35.22
C LEU A 434 -37.44 -30.35 -34.68
N ILE A 435 -38.27 -30.48 -33.64
CA ILE A 435 -38.70 -31.80 -33.16
C ILE A 435 -39.66 -32.44 -34.13
N GLN A 436 -40.59 -31.68 -34.71
CA GLN A 436 -41.50 -32.19 -35.77
C GLN A 436 -40.73 -32.67 -37.00
N ASP A 437 -39.65 -31.98 -37.34
CA ASP A 437 -38.76 -32.36 -38.47
C ASP A 437 -37.78 -33.50 -38.09
N GLY A 438 -37.80 -33.98 -36.86
CA GLY A 438 -36.92 -35.05 -36.37
C GLY A 438 -35.44 -34.67 -36.21
N ILE A 439 -35.12 -33.36 -36.24
CA ILE A 439 -33.75 -32.86 -36.17
C ILE A 439 -33.23 -32.81 -34.72
N VAL A 440 -34.11 -32.53 -33.74
CA VAL A 440 -33.79 -32.37 -32.34
C VAL A 440 -34.71 -33.23 -31.47
N THR A 441 -34.16 -33.82 -30.39
CA THR A 441 -34.96 -34.60 -29.45
C THR A 441 -35.58 -33.70 -28.38
N MET A 442 -36.57 -34.18 -27.65
CA MET A 442 -37.21 -33.47 -26.54
C MET A 442 -36.21 -33.21 -25.42
N GLY A 443 -35.37 -34.18 -25.06
CA GLY A 443 -34.34 -34.01 -24.04
C GLY A 443 -33.26 -33.01 -24.46
N ALA A 444 -32.88 -33.00 -25.74
CA ALA A 444 -31.95 -32.01 -26.29
C ALA A 444 -32.54 -30.58 -26.19
N LEU A 445 -33.81 -30.38 -26.51
CA LEU A 445 -34.48 -29.09 -26.38
C LEU A 445 -34.42 -28.57 -24.93
N ILE A 446 -34.77 -29.41 -23.92
CA ILE A 446 -34.76 -29.03 -22.51
C ILE A 446 -33.33 -28.72 -22.08
N ALA A 447 -32.37 -29.52 -22.49
CA ALA A 447 -30.95 -29.28 -22.17
C ALA A 447 -30.45 -27.93 -22.74
N VAL A 448 -30.83 -27.59 -23.96
CA VAL A 448 -30.47 -26.34 -24.63
C VAL A 448 -31.09 -25.15 -23.90
N VAL A 449 -32.33 -25.22 -23.40
CA VAL A 449 -32.97 -24.16 -22.63
C VAL A 449 -32.18 -23.89 -21.34
N ILE A 450 -31.78 -24.95 -20.61
CA ILE A 450 -30.99 -24.85 -19.40
C ILE A 450 -29.60 -24.26 -19.71
N LEU A 451 -28.93 -24.74 -20.72
CA LEU A 451 -27.61 -24.26 -21.14
C LEU A 451 -27.67 -22.82 -21.62
N CYS A 452 -28.73 -22.38 -22.32
CA CYS A 452 -28.94 -20.99 -22.71
C CYS A 452 -29.02 -20.07 -21.45
N GLY A 453 -29.74 -20.50 -20.45
CA GLY A 453 -29.78 -19.79 -19.15
C GLY A 453 -28.38 -19.62 -18.53
N ARG A 454 -27.57 -20.68 -18.53
CA ARG A 454 -26.18 -20.63 -18.05
C ARG A 454 -25.26 -19.78 -18.92
N THR A 455 -25.48 -19.75 -20.23
CA THR A 455 -24.71 -18.93 -21.19
C THR A 455 -24.94 -17.44 -20.97
N LEU A 456 -26.19 -17.04 -20.70
CA LEU A 456 -26.60 -15.63 -20.59
C LEU A 456 -26.48 -15.09 -19.15
N ALA A 457 -26.46 -15.95 -18.13
CA ALA A 457 -26.38 -15.52 -16.72
C ALA A 457 -25.13 -14.65 -16.38
N PRO A 458 -23.91 -14.96 -16.84
CA PRO A 458 -22.76 -14.08 -16.63
C PRO A 458 -22.94 -12.69 -17.26
N LEU A 459 -23.68 -12.58 -18.37
CA LEU A 459 -23.93 -11.29 -19.05
C LEU A 459 -24.85 -10.37 -18.24
N SER A 460 -25.85 -10.92 -17.55
CA SER A 460 -26.71 -10.14 -16.65
C SER A 460 -25.93 -9.57 -15.47
N GLN A 461 -24.90 -10.28 -15.00
CA GLN A 461 -24.00 -9.78 -13.94
C GLN A 461 -23.00 -8.74 -14.47
N LEU A 462 -22.76 -8.70 -15.79
CA LEU A 462 -21.78 -7.78 -16.41
C LEU A 462 -22.16 -6.31 -16.17
N ALA A 463 -23.46 -5.94 -16.14
CA ALA A 463 -23.89 -4.57 -15.86
C ALA A 463 -23.46 -4.10 -14.47
N ASN A 464 -23.60 -4.95 -13.44
CA ASN A 464 -23.09 -4.66 -12.11
C ASN A 464 -21.55 -4.61 -12.08
N ALA A 465 -20.91 -5.52 -12.81
CA ALA A 465 -19.46 -5.53 -12.96
C ALA A 465 -18.96 -4.23 -13.61
N LEU A 466 -19.62 -3.72 -14.66
CA LEU A 466 -19.27 -2.46 -15.33
C LEU A 466 -19.33 -1.25 -14.39
N THR A 467 -20.34 -1.18 -13.53
CA THR A 467 -20.46 -0.11 -12.53
C THR A 467 -19.26 -0.15 -11.57
N ARG A 468 -18.89 -1.33 -11.07
CA ARG A 468 -17.74 -1.51 -10.18
C ARG A 468 -16.41 -1.25 -10.90
N VAL A 469 -16.26 -1.65 -12.16
CA VAL A 469 -15.09 -1.34 -13.00
C VAL A 469 -14.92 0.18 -13.12
N ASN A 470 -16.01 0.92 -13.37
CA ASN A 470 -15.95 2.38 -13.49
C ASN A 470 -15.55 3.05 -12.19
N SER A 471 -16.12 2.63 -11.06
CA SER A 471 -15.74 3.13 -9.74
C SER A 471 -14.27 2.80 -9.44
N ALA A 472 -13.83 1.57 -9.69
CA ALA A 472 -12.44 1.15 -9.52
C ALA A 472 -11.49 1.93 -10.44
N ARG A 473 -11.87 2.20 -11.69
CA ARG A 473 -11.07 3.00 -12.64
C ARG A 473 -10.93 4.46 -12.16
N THR A 474 -12.01 5.04 -11.66
CA THR A 474 -12.01 6.41 -11.13
C THR A 474 -11.14 6.49 -9.86
N ALA A 475 -11.31 5.54 -8.94
CA ALA A 475 -10.49 5.41 -7.74
C ALA A 475 -9.00 5.21 -8.09
N TYR A 476 -8.70 4.32 -9.04
CA TYR A 476 -7.33 4.12 -9.53
C TYR A 476 -6.71 5.41 -10.06
N LYS A 477 -7.47 6.19 -10.85
CA LYS A 477 -6.97 7.47 -11.38
C LYS A 477 -6.61 8.44 -10.26
N SER A 478 -7.49 8.63 -9.28
CA SER A 478 -7.28 9.55 -8.15
C SER A 478 -6.14 9.10 -7.25
N ILE A 479 -6.06 7.80 -6.95
CA ILE A 479 -4.94 7.25 -6.17
C ILE A 479 -3.62 7.34 -6.96
N ASN A 480 -3.65 7.10 -8.28
CA ASN A 480 -2.45 7.22 -9.12
C ASN A 480 -1.95 8.66 -9.20
N GLU A 481 -2.84 9.65 -9.20
CA GLU A 481 -2.49 11.07 -9.06
C GLU A 481 -1.82 11.34 -7.71
N LEU A 482 -2.35 10.78 -6.60
CA LEU A 482 -1.72 10.85 -5.28
C LEU A 482 -0.34 10.18 -5.27
N MET A 483 -0.22 8.99 -5.85
CA MET A 483 1.04 8.23 -5.93
C MET A 483 2.10 8.88 -6.83
N SER A 484 1.69 9.79 -7.72
CA SER A 484 2.59 10.55 -8.60
C SER A 484 3.07 11.87 -7.97
N LYS A 485 2.48 12.29 -6.84
CA LYS A 485 2.91 13.51 -6.14
C LYS A 485 4.36 13.40 -5.70
N ARG A 486 5.08 14.52 -5.74
CA ARG A 486 6.49 14.61 -5.37
C ARG A 486 6.66 14.27 -3.87
N LYS A 487 7.72 13.55 -3.56
CA LYS A 487 8.08 13.22 -2.19
C LYS A 487 8.97 14.29 -1.57
N ASP A 488 9.04 14.33 -0.24
CA ASP A 488 9.98 15.15 0.50
C ASP A 488 11.45 14.80 0.14
N GLY A 489 12.35 15.79 0.25
CA GLY A 489 13.77 15.62 -0.03
C GLY A 489 14.14 15.68 -1.53
N GLY A 490 13.26 16.22 -2.37
CA GLY A 490 13.54 16.46 -3.79
C GLY A 490 13.58 15.19 -4.66
N ASN A 491 14.10 15.36 -5.89
CA ASN A 491 14.30 14.24 -6.84
C ASN A 491 15.65 13.51 -6.64
N THR A 492 16.31 13.70 -5.51
CA THR A 492 17.63 13.10 -5.26
C THR A 492 17.46 11.63 -4.93
N GLU A 493 17.80 10.75 -5.86
CA GLU A 493 17.72 9.29 -5.66
C GLU A 493 18.63 8.80 -4.52
N ASN A 494 19.73 9.54 -4.26
CA ASN A 494 20.68 9.28 -3.19
C ASN A 494 20.93 10.57 -2.40
N PRO A 495 20.10 10.93 -1.39
CA PRO A 495 20.37 12.06 -0.52
C PRO A 495 21.64 11.83 0.30
N LEU A 496 22.33 12.93 0.62
CA LEU A 496 23.53 12.92 1.44
C LEU A 496 23.17 12.60 2.90
N SER A 497 23.77 11.57 3.46
CA SER A 497 23.66 11.29 4.89
C SER A 497 24.51 12.28 5.68
N ARG A 498 23.87 13.01 6.61
CA ARG A 498 24.49 13.98 7.52
C ARG A 498 23.92 13.79 8.94
N PRO A 499 24.32 12.72 9.63
CA PRO A 499 23.75 12.38 10.94
C PRO A 499 24.05 13.44 12.02
N ASN A 500 25.15 14.20 11.86
CA ASN A 500 25.56 15.25 12.78
C ASN A 500 25.77 16.55 12.00
N LEU A 501 24.89 17.53 12.23
CA LEU A 501 25.01 18.89 11.71
C LEU A 501 25.63 19.79 12.81
N LYS A 502 26.38 20.81 12.39
CA LYS A 502 26.94 21.85 13.30
C LYS A 502 25.95 22.98 13.53
N GLY A 503 25.03 23.20 12.57
CA GLY A 503 23.97 24.20 12.67
C GLY A 503 24.32 25.56 12.05
N GLU A 504 25.32 25.67 11.14
CA GLU A 504 25.50 26.85 10.29
C GLU A 504 24.35 26.94 9.28
N VAL A 505 23.65 28.06 9.20
CA VAL A 505 22.53 28.29 8.28
C VAL A 505 22.84 29.44 7.36
N GLU A 506 22.62 29.26 6.06
CA GLU A 506 22.80 30.34 5.06
C GLU A 506 21.63 30.35 4.06
N PHE A 507 20.92 31.47 3.97
CA PHE A 507 19.92 31.74 2.94
C PHE A 507 20.60 32.55 1.80
N LYS A 508 20.47 32.10 0.56
CA LYS A 508 21.03 32.76 -0.63
C LYS A 508 19.93 33.08 -1.63
N ASN A 509 19.57 34.35 -1.72
CA ASN A 509 18.58 34.88 -2.66
C ASN A 509 17.28 34.10 -2.70
N VAL A 510 16.76 33.76 -1.49
CA VAL A 510 15.61 32.89 -1.34
C VAL A 510 14.32 33.67 -1.60
N SER A 511 13.55 33.17 -2.58
CA SER A 511 12.16 33.59 -2.83
C SER A 511 11.22 32.40 -2.74
N PHE A 512 10.04 32.63 -2.18
CA PHE A 512 9.05 31.56 -1.96
C PHE A 512 7.62 32.07 -2.04
N THR A 513 6.76 31.30 -2.73
CA THR A 513 5.33 31.52 -2.87
C THR A 513 4.57 30.28 -2.37
N TYR A 514 3.59 30.45 -1.49
CA TYR A 514 2.74 29.32 -1.11
C TYR A 514 1.90 28.82 -2.29
N PRO A 515 1.65 27.51 -2.39
CA PRO A 515 0.80 26.95 -3.43
C PRO A 515 -0.58 27.63 -3.46
N GLY A 516 -0.96 28.15 -4.63
CA GLY A 516 -2.23 28.84 -4.83
C GLY A 516 -2.21 30.34 -4.44
N ALA A 517 -1.11 30.88 -3.93
CA ALA A 517 -0.94 32.32 -3.74
C ALA A 517 -0.43 33.00 -5.04
N ASN A 518 -0.89 34.23 -5.25
CA ASN A 518 -0.49 35.03 -6.43
C ASN A 518 0.79 35.82 -6.21
N GLU A 519 1.17 36.07 -4.96
CA GLU A 519 2.35 36.88 -4.63
C GLU A 519 3.33 36.06 -3.77
N PRO A 520 4.65 36.28 -3.98
CA PRO A 520 5.69 35.68 -3.18
C PRO A 520 5.64 36.19 -1.73
N THR A 521 5.67 35.26 -0.77
CA THR A 521 5.74 35.56 0.66
C THR A 521 7.13 36.03 1.08
N LEU A 522 8.17 35.46 0.47
CA LEU A 522 9.55 35.86 0.65
C LEU A 522 10.13 36.30 -0.71
N ARG A 523 10.89 37.38 -0.71
CA ARG A 523 11.51 37.93 -1.92
C ARG A 523 12.99 38.21 -1.66
N ASP A 524 13.86 37.53 -2.39
CA ASP A 524 15.31 37.72 -2.42
C ASP A 524 15.96 37.81 -1.02
N LEU A 525 15.59 36.91 -0.13
CA LEU A 525 16.06 36.89 1.25
C LEU A 525 17.44 36.25 1.33
N SER A 526 18.42 36.99 1.91
CA SER A 526 19.78 36.49 2.14
C SER A 526 20.26 36.84 3.53
N PHE A 527 20.71 35.87 4.28
CA PHE A 527 21.35 36.06 5.58
C PHE A 527 22.12 34.79 5.98
N LYS A 528 23.00 34.93 6.98
CA LYS A 528 23.80 33.82 7.52
C LYS A 528 23.71 33.81 9.04
N ILE A 529 23.63 32.62 9.63
CA ILE A 529 23.65 32.35 11.07
C ILE A 529 24.79 31.37 11.35
N ASN A 530 25.63 31.69 12.30
CA ASN A 530 26.77 30.84 12.69
C ASN A 530 26.35 29.83 13.77
N PRO A 531 27.07 28.68 13.89
CA PRO A 531 26.82 27.71 14.93
C PRO A 531 26.87 28.35 16.34
N GLY A 532 25.87 28.04 17.17
CA GLY A 532 25.75 28.55 18.54
C GLY A 532 25.21 29.99 18.65
N GLU A 533 24.91 30.65 17.51
CA GLU A 533 24.32 31.99 17.49
C GLU A 533 22.83 31.94 17.85
N LYS A 534 22.38 32.86 18.73
CA LYS A 534 20.96 33.06 19.04
C LYS A 534 20.43 34.24 18.24
N VAL A 535 19.48 33.96 17.32
CA VAL A 535 18.94 34.95 16.37
C VAL A 535 17.44 35.09 16.59
N ALA A 536 16.96 36.33 16.74
CA ALA A 536 15.53 36.66 16.77
C ALA A 536 15.09 37.25 15.42
N ILE A 537 14.02 36.68 14.83
CA ILE A 537 13.41 37.18 13.60
C ILE A 537 12.17 38.01 13.97
N LEU A 538 12.26 39.32 13.80
CA LEU A 538 11.21 40.29 14.12
C LEU A 538 10.54 40.79 12.86
N GLY A 539 9.25 41.09 12.93
CA GLY A 539 8.52 41.67 11.80
C GLY A 539 7.01 41.69 12.02
N LYS A 540 6.31 42.44 11.18
CA LYS A 540 4.86 42.59 11.19
C LYS A 540 4.17 41.24 10.96
N MET A 541 2.90 41.11 11.37
CA MET A 541 2.07 39.94 11.03
C MET A 541 2.03 39.82 9.49
N GLY A 542 2.20 38.59 8.96
CA GLY A 542 2.24 38.33 7.53
C GLY A 542 3.60 38.60 6.86
N SER A 543 4.65 39.02 7.57
CA SER A 543 5.97 39.29 6.96
C SER A 543 6.77 38.04 6.56
N GLY A 544 6.26 36.83 6.76
CA GLY A 544 6.93 35.59 6.37
C GLY A 544 7.83 34.95 7.43
N LYS A 545 7.78 35.37 8.71
CA LYS A 545 8.59 34.74 9.81
C LYS A 545 8.41 33.23 9.90
N SER A 546 7.19 32.77 10.04
CA SER A 546 6.88 31.32 10.09
C SER A 546 7.19 30.61 8.76
N THR A 547 7.27 31.34 7.65
CA THR A 547 7.67 30.78 6.35
C THR A 547 9.17 30.45 6.33
N ILE A 548 10.01 31.31 6.92
CA ILE A 548 11.45 31.05 7.08
C ILE A 548 11.65 29.77 7.89
N ALA A 549 10.94 29.62 9.03
CA ALA A 549 10.98 28.45 9.88
C ALA A 549 10.58 27.16 9.13
N ARG A 550 9.49 27.21 8.35
CA ARG A 550 9.00 26.08 7.55
C ARG A 550 9.93 25.69 6.40
N LEU A 551 10.58 26.65 5.77
CA LEU A 551 11.60 26.42 4.74
C LEU A 551 12.84 25.76 5.35
N LEU A 552 13.32 26.28 6.49
CA LEU A 552 14.52 25.78 7.17
C LEU A 552 14.32 24.33 7.70
N SER A 553 13.11 23.99 8.11
CA SER A 553 12.77 22.60 8.51
C SER A 553 12.55 21.64 7.34
N GLY A 554 12.68 22.11 6.08
CA GLY A 554 12.47 21.28 4.89
C GLY A 554 11.01 20.89 4.63
N LEU A 555 10.03 21.55 5.29
CA LEU A 555 8.59 21.32 5.03
C LEU A 555 8.16 21.88 3.67
N TYR A 556 8.83 22.91 3.20
CA TYR A 556 8.68 23.50 1.87
C TYR A 556 10.06 23.71 1.24
N GLU A 557 10.09 23.79 -0.09
CA GLU A 557 11.29 24.09 -0.86
C GLU A 557 11.19 25.53 -1.41
N PRO A 558 12.29 26.30 -1.47
CA PRO A 558 12.27 27.62 -2.09
C PRO A 558 12.03 27.54 -3.60
N ASP A 559 11.31 28.52 -4.18
CA ASP A 559 11.10 28.62 -5.62
C ASP A 559 12.38 29.08 -6.33
N VAL A 560 13.11 30.03 -5.72
CA VAL A 560 14.37 30.57 -6.20
C VAL A 560 15.36 30.64 -5.06
N GLY A 561 16.64 30.49 -5.36
CA GLY A 561 17.72 30.50 -4.37
C GLY A 561 17.98 29.16 -3.72
N SER A 562 18.74 29.18 -2.65
CA SER A 562 19.13 27.98 -1.90
C SER A 562 19.23 28.24 -0.39
N ILE A 563 18.93 27.20 0.39
CA ILE A 563 19.08 27.21 1.83
C ILE A 563 20.13 26.16 2.15
N LEU A 564 21.23 26.58 2.76
CA LEU A 564 22.34 25.72 3.09
C LEU A 564 22.40 25.50 4.61
N ILE A 565 22.66 24.25 5.01
CA ILE A 565 23.05 23.90 6.38
C ILE A 565 24.44 23.27 6.31
N ASP A 566 25.39 23.85 7.06
CA ASP A 566 26.81 23.46 7.02
C ASP A 566 27.37 23.43 5.58
N GLY A 567 26.97 24.42 4.74
CA GLY A 567 27.40 24.54 3.35
C GLY A 567 26.72 23.58 2.36
N VAL A 568 25.80 22.72 2.80
CA VAL A 568 25.06 21.76 1.97
C VAL A 568 23.60 22.22 1.81
N ASP A 569 23.10 22.19 0.56
CA ASP A 569 21.69 22.50 0.29
C ASP A 569 20.76 21.50 0.98
N ILE A 570 19.76 22.00 1.71
CA ILE A 570 18.80 21.16 2.46
C ILE A 570 18.08 20.14 1.60
N ARG A 571 17.91 20.41 0.28
CA ARG A 571 17.31 19.49 -0.68
C ARG A 571 18.16 18.26 -0.98
N GLN A 572 19.46 18.32 -0.66
CA GLN A 572 20.41 17.22 -0.85
C GLN A 572 20.60 16.38 0.41
N ILE A 573 20.24 16.92 1.59
CA ILE A 573 20.37 16.22 2.87
C ILE A 573 19.23 15.20 3.01
N ASP A 574 19.54 14.04 3.59
CA ASP A 574 18.51 13.07 3.96
C ASP A 574 17.49 13.70 4.91
N SER A 575 16.20 13.61 4.60
CA SER A 575 15.15 14.28 5.38
C SER A 575 15.04 13.77 6.82
N ALA A 576 15.42 12.51 7.09
CA ALA A 576 15.48 11.97 8.43
C ALA A 576 16.62 12.58 9.22
N ASP A 577 17.81 12.71 8.63
CA ASP A 577 18.96 13.37 9.26
C ASP A 577 18.67 14.86 9.53
N LEU A 578 18.05 15.55 8.56
CA LEU A 578 17.66 16.95 8.72
C LEU A 578 16.71 17.13 9.91
N ARG A 579 15.60 16.35 9.96
CA ARG A 579 14.59 16.46 11.01
C ARG A 579 15.10 16.08 12.39
N ARG A 580 16.10 15.22 12.48
CA ARG A 580 16.71 14.85 13.75
C ARG A 580 17.63 15.93 14.29
N ASN A 581 18.30 16.67 13.41
CA ASN A 581 19.21 17.75 13.80
C ASN A 581 18.49 19.11 13.95
N VAL A 582 17.26 19.22 13.51
CA VAL A 582 16.44 20.45 13.59
C VAL A 582 15.28 20.23 14.53
N GLY A 583 15.35 20.79 15.74
CA GLY A 583 14.21 20.89 16.64
C GLY A 583 13.27 21.99 16.16
N PHE A 584 12.02 21.64 15.89
CA PHE A 584 11.07 22.60 15.37
C PHE A 584 9.78 22.66 16.19
N MET A 585 9.52 23.83 16.75
CA MET A 585 8.27 24.13 17.44
C MET A 585 7.39 25.01 16.54
N LEU A 586 6.29 24.43 16.06
CA LEU A 586 5.27 25.11 15.26
C LEU A 586 4.41 26.02 16.15
N GLN A 587 3.91 27.11 15.59
CA GLN A 587 2.95 28.01 16.25
C GLN A 587 1.67 27.26 16.67
N GLU A 588 1.11 26.42 15.76
CA GLU A 588 -0.02 25.55 16.06
C GLU A 588 0.47 24.20 16.58
N THR A 589 0.15 23.89 17.81
CA THR A 589 0.51 22.62 18.46
C THR A 589 -0.54 21.55 18.17
N TRP A 590 -0.10 20.44 17.58
CA TRP A 590 -0.93 19.26 17.39
C TRP A 590 -0.48 18.12 18.30
N LEU A 591 -1.39 17.69 19.20
CA LEU A 591 -1.17 16.53 20.06
C LEU A 591 -2.02 15.37 19.58
N PHE A 592 -1.46 14.16 19.68
CA PHE A 592 -2.11 12.93 19.31
C PHE A 592 -2.75 12.26 20.53
N SER A 593 -3.78 11.43 20.29
CA SER A 593 -4.31 10.58 21.35
C SER A 593 -3.24 9.61 21.82
N GLY A 594 -3.08 9.49 23.14
CA GLY A 594 -2.04 8.70 23.80
C GLY A 594 -1.52 9.38 25.06
N SER A 595 -0.52 8.81 25.73
CA SER A 595 0.04 9.37 26.95
C SER A 595 0.84 10.66 26.70
N VAL A 596 1.09 11.44 27.73
CA VAL A 596 1.99 12.59 27.67
C VAL A 596 3.38 12.12 27.25
N LYS A 597 3.87 11.01 27.82
CA LYS A 597 5.16 10.40 27.45
C LYS A 597 5.24 10.08 25.97
N GLU A 598 4.23 9.40 25.41
CA GLU A 598 4.17 9.09 23.98
C GLU A 598 4.14 10.35 23.10
N ASN A 599 3.45 11.40 23.54
CA ASN A 599 3.41 12.68 22.81
C ASN A 599 4.74 13.44 22.86
N ILE A 600 5.53 13.31 23.91
CA ILE A 600 6.88 13.87 23.97
C ILE A 600 7.82 13.09 23.06
N GLN A 601 7.78 11.76 23.10
CA GLN A 601 8.68 10.88 22.34
C GLN A 601 8.36 10.84 20.84
N MET A 602 7.09 10.93 20.44
CA MET A 602 6.59 10.99 19.05
C MET A 602 7.36 10.12 18.05
N GLY A 603 7.44 8.81 18.32
CA GLY A 603 7.95 7.82 17.36
C GLY A 603 9.47 7.76 17.21
N PHE A 604 10.20 8.53 17.99
CA PHE A 604 11.64 8.40 18.05
C PHE A 604 12.06 7.37 19.12
N VAL A 605 13.31 6.94 19.02
CA VAL A 605 13.98 5.98 19.92
C VAL A 605 13.50 6.14 21.35
N GLN A 606 13.29 5.05 22.05
CA GLN A 606 13.03 5.06 23.47
C GLN A 606 14.18 5.78 24.20
N TYR A 607 13.89 6.98 24.67
CA TYR A 607 14.78 7.68 25.59
C TYR A 607 14.57 7.10 26.99
N ASN A 608 15.63 7.06 27.79
CA ASN A 608 15.49 6.68 29.20
C ASN A 608 14.61 7.70 29.93
N ASP A 609 13.92 7.25 30.97
CA ASP A 609 12.97 8.07 31.69
C ASP A 609 13.64 9.30 32.33
N GLU A 610 14.94 9.20 32.71
CA GLU A 610 15.71 10.32 33.26
C GLU A 610 15.83 11.47 32.24
N HIS A 611 16.10 11.16 30.96
CA HIS A 611 16.21 12.18 29.93
C HIS A 611 14.85 12.83 29.62
N ILE A 612 13.77 12.03 29.60
CA ILE A 612 12.42 12.56 29.44
C ILE A 612 12.05 13.50 30.55
N LEU A 613 12.39 13.16 31.81
CA LEU A 613 12.18 14.00 32.99
C LEU A 613 13.00 15.30 32.92
N GLU A 614 14.26 15.24 32.47
CA GLU A 614 15.12 16.42 32.26
C GLU A 614 14.44 17.39 31.26
N VAL A 615 14.03 16.88 30.11
CA VAL A 615 13.37 17.66 29.05
C VAL A 615 12.02 18.21 29.53
N ALA A 616 11.25 17.42 30.27
CA ALA A 616 9.97 17.84 30.81
C ALA A 616 10.09 18.97 31.85
N LYS A 617 11.17 18.98 32.63
CA LYS A 617 11.48 20.09 33.56
C LYS A 617 11.81 21.36 32.79
N ILE A 618 12.68 21.28 31.77
CA ILE A 618 13.09 22.43 30.95
C ILE A 618 11.88 23.05 30.23
N SER A 619 10.97 22.22 29.75
CA SER A 619 9.80 22.68 28.98
C SER A 619 8.58 23.07 29.82
N GLY A 620 8.63 22.92 31.16
CA GLY A 620 7.51 23.17 32.05
C GLY A 620 6.42 22.10 32.06
N VAL A 621 6.62 20.96 31.40
CA VAL A 621 5.66 19.84 31.39
C VAL A 621 5.55 19.21 32.76
N ASP A 622 6.65 19.07 33.48
CA ASP A 622 6.73 18.43 34.81
C ASP A 622 5.82 19.11 35.84
N GLU A 623 5.57 20.41 35.74
CA GLU A 623 4.74 21.15 36.69
C GLU A 623 3.28 20.69 36.69
N PHE A 624 2.67 20.52 35.52
CA PHE A 624 1.27 20.10 35.46
C PHE A 624 1.10 18.59 35.51
N VAL A 625 2.09 17.82 35.05
CA VAL A 625 2.05 16.36 35.08
C VAL A 625 2.12 15.83 36.51
N ARG A 626 2.93 16.44 37.40
CA ARG A 626 3.00 16.07 38.81
C ARG A 626 1.69 16.23 39.56
N GLN A 627 0.81 17.11 39.10
CA GLN A 627 -0.51 17.33 39.71
C GLN A 627 -1.52 16.25 39.31
N ASN A 628 -1.20 15.44 38.27
CA ASN A 628 -2.06 14.38 37.79
C ASN A 628 -1.69 13.03 38.45
N PRO A 629 -2.65 12.28 39.03
CA PRO A 629 -2.37 10.98 39.64
C PRO A 629 -1.72 9.95 38.70
N SER A 630 -1.99 10.06 37.41
CA SER A 630 -1.43 9.17 36.36
C SER A 630 -0.03 9.61 35.89
N GLY A 631 0.49 10.76 36.34
CA GLY A 631 1.79 11.24 35.93
C GLY A 631 1.96 11.35 34.43
N TYR A 632 3.07 10.88 33.89
CA TYR A 632 3.38 10.90 32.46
C TYR A 632 2.54 9.92 31.61
N ASP A 633 1.85 8.98 32.26
CA ASP A 633 0.90 8.06 31.59
C ASP A 633 -0.50 8.67 31.41
N PHE A 634 -0.67 9.94 31.84
CA PHE A 634 -1.93 10.66 31.61
C PHE A 634 -2.29 10.66 30.12
N GLN A 635 -3.49 10.13 29.81
CA GLN A 635 -3.98 9.96 28.45
C GLN A 635 -4.56 11.27 27.90
N LEU A 636 -3.95 11.76 26.84
CA LEU A 636 -4.41 12.91 26.09
C LEU A 636 -5.46 12.49 25.06
N LYS A 637 -6.48 13.32 24.91
CA LYS A 637 -7.43 13.21 23.82
C LYS A 637 -6.87 13.84 22.53
N GLU A 638 -7.58 13.61 21.42
CA GLU A 638 -7.24 14.22 20.13
C GLU A 638 -7.06 15.74 20.28
N ARG A 639 -5.99 16.29 19.68
CA ARG A 639 -5.57 17.70 19.75
C ARG A 639 -5.26 18.21 21.16
N GLY A 640 -5.09 17.35 22.15
CA GLY A 640 -4.86 17.75 23.52
C GLY A 640 -6.10 18.41 24.15
N GLU A 641 -7.30 17.98 23.79
CA GLU A 641 -8.55 18.46 24.38
C GLU A 641 -8.52 18.24 25.91
N GLY A 642 -8.82 19.28 26.66
CA GLY A 642 -8.74 19.31 28.12
C GLY A 642 -7.45 19.91 28.68
N LEU A 643 -6.41 20.13 27.85
CA LEU A 643 -5.21 20.88 28.26
C LEU A 643 -5.35 22.38 27.97
N SER A 644 -4.71 23.21 28.80
CA SER A 644 -4.58 24.64 28.50
C SER A 644 -3.66 24.89 27.29
N GLY A 645 -3.71 26.09 26.71
CA GLY A 645 -2.82 26.48 25.61
C GLY A 645 -1.35 26.34 25.98
N GLY A 646 -0.97 26.81 27.18
CA GLY A 646 0.40 26.71 27.70
C GLY A 646 0.84 25.26 27.88
N GLN A 647 0.00 24.39 28.49
CA GLN A 647 0.31 22.96 28.62
C GLN A 647 0.59 22.28 27.28
N ARG A 648 -0.20 22.60 26.24
CA ARG A 648 0.04 22.09 24.89
C ARG A 648 1.37 22.61 24.32
N GLN A 649 1.67 23.90 24.52
CA GLN A 649 2.96 24.47 24.11
C GLN A 649 4.14 23.84 24.84
N SER A 650 4.04 23.61 26.17
CA SER A 650 5.07 22.90 26.93
C SER A 650 5.40 21.52 26.38
N ILE A 651 4.38 20.71 26.04
CA ILE A 651 4.59 19.38 25.40
C ILE A 651 5.26 19.53 24.02
N ASN A 652 4.87 20.53 23.22
CA ASN A 652 5.47 20.78 21.92
C ASN A 652 6.94 21.22 22.03
N LEU A 653 7.25 22.04 23.02
CA LEU A 653 8.62 22.43 23.32
C LEU A 653 9.45 21.21 23.77
N ALA A 654 8.92 20.39 24.69
CA ALA A 654 9.57 19.15 25.11
C ALA A 654 9.92 18.25 23.90
N ARG A 655 8.97 18.09 22.97
CA ARG A 655 9.16 17.35 21.73
C ARG A 655 10.29 17.92 20.87
N SER A 656 10.39 19.24 20.76
CA SER A 656 11.38 19.91 19.92
C SER A 656 12.81 19.81 20.44
N ILE A 657 13.00 19.70 21.78
CA ILE A 657 14.33 19.64 22.42
C ILE A 657 14.77 18.22 22.80
N LEU A 658 13.87 17.23 22.72
CA LEU A 658 14.12 15.85 23.15
C LEU A 658 15.37 15.23 22.51
N HIS A 659 15.61 15.55 21.23
CA HIS A 659 16.71 14.97 20.44
C HIS A 659 18.04 15.70 20.62
N LYS A 660 18.11 16.75 21.45
CA LYS A 660 19.28 17.65 21.56
C LYS A 660 19.70 18.16 20.17
N PRO A 661 18.78 18.82 19.45
CA PRO A 661 19.05 19.26 18.06
C PRO A 661 20.19 20.28 18.03
N SER A 662 20.97 20.26 16.93
CA SER A 662 22.01 21.28 16.68
C SER A 662 21.44 22.64 16.25
N LEU A 663 20.21 22.63 15.72
CA LEU A 663 19.47 23.84 15.32
C LEU A 663 18.08 23.78 15.93
N LEU A 664 17.73 24.76 16.76
CA LEU A 664 16.42 24.88 17.38
C LEU A 664 15.66 26.08 16.79
N ILE A 665 14.47 25.81 16.27
CA ILE A 665 13.59 26.81 15.65
C ILE A 665 12.31 26.87 16.47
N LEU A 666 12.05 28.05 17.05
CA LEU A 666 10.89 28.29 17.91
C LEU A 666 10.01 29.39 17.29
N ASP A 667 8.75 29.06 16.99
CA ASP A 667 7.76 30.00 16.45
C ASP A 667 6.76 30.36 17.57
N GLU A 668 6.93 31.53 18.20
CA GLU A 668 6.14 32.03 19.33
C GLU A 668 6.05 31.04 20.51
N PRO A 669 7.18 30.59 21.08
CA PRO A 669 7.22 29.44 22.01
C PRO A 669 6.44 29.63 23.31
N THR A 670 6.26 30.88 23.80
CA THR A 670 5.64 31.18 25.07
C THR A 670 4.31 31.92 25.00
N SER A 671 3.78 32.12 23.78
CA SER A 671 2.60 32.98 23.52
C SER A 671 1.31 32.59 24.28
N SER A 672 1.18 31.34 24.71
CA SER A 672 0.04 30.81 25.47
C SER A 672 0.40 30.37 26.89
N MET A 673 1.65 30.59 27.34
CA MET A 673 2.13 30.22 28.66
C MET A 673 1.79 31.32 29.69
N ASP A 674 1.60 30.93 30.94
CA ASP A 674 1.56 31.87 32.07
C ASP A 674 2.97 32.38 32.40
N THR A 675 3.06 33.49 33.12
CA THR A 675 4.33 34.16 33.46
C THR A 675 5.31 33.26 34.23
N ALA A 676 4.81 32.31 35.05
CA ALA A 676 5.65 31.42 35.82
C ALA A 676 6.31 30.37 34.94
N THR A 677 5.50 29.71 34.06
CA THR A 677 5.98 28.73 33.09
C THR A 677 6.88 29.39 32.01
N GLU A 678 6.52 30.60 31.54
CA GLU A 678 7.35 31.37 30.61
C GLU A 678 8.75 31.63 31.18
N LYS A 679 8.84 32.02 32.45
CA LYS A 679 10.14 32.25 33.12
C LYS A 679 10.99 30.98 33.15
N ILE A 680 10.41 29.83 33.51
CA ILE A 680 11.11 28.54 33.53
C ILE A 680 11.70 28.20 32.14
N VAL A 681 10.92 28.46 31.12
CA VAL A 681 11.32 28.16 29.73
C VAL A 681 12.38 29.11 29.20
N LEU A 682 12.39 30.38 29.65
CA LEU A 682 13.34 31.40 29.18
C LEU A 682 14.69 31.34 29.95
N ASP A 683 14.68 30.94 31.22
CA ASP A 683 15.89 30.75 32.06
C ASP A 683 16.65 29.48 31.62
#